data_c6a54e90a53f6979f5121f4813a5704b
#
_entry.id   c6a54e90a53f6979f5121f4813a5704b
#
_cell.length_a   1.000
_cell.length_b   1.000
_cell.length_c   1.000
_cell.angle_alpha   90.00
_cell.angle_beta   90.00
_cell.angle_gamma   90.00
#
_symmetry.space_group_name_H-M   'P 1'
#
loop_
_entity.id
_entity.type
_entity.pdbx_description
1 polymer ?
#
loop_
_entity_poly.entity_id
_entity_poly.type
_entity_poly.pdbx_seq_one_letter_code
_entity_poly.pdbx_strand_id
1 'polypeptide(L)'
;MVQASRIIGRVGGLAIALGVGAAIFAGHACADADSDSAPASDPTAAGPTRGAAAPARRTSAPSAAARARSAKPARVAAPAAAVTRNSITVTTAVGWYRGVIEGEVDATSSRGLPLTYTLVERPSQGGKVTLVAGPDNTERFSYLPYMTTLTDPAATEQFSIRVAETTPFDSFLTGLPVVGLLADPVIKTLQQLPLVGDLLAPLIGEAVLVSLVVNPSELAAGRPVGFTYKMPSFDGTLISLNYFPAVNVATGEAASAPTVLNGPDLGFPGNTEATFVWAPSLDEIVPGLVPLREGASPFAGGYTASTGFNVITWDPRGEWASGGVMELDSPFYEARDVASIISWAAGPDNIAASQVATAAGDPLVGMVGGSYGGGIQFTTAAIDPRIDAIVPSIAWNTLNESLFPTNNFKTFIGTELALALFATGARVNAQVYPAIITGDLFNWLSPAAQAVLTSAGPAMLSGLITAPSLFIQGTVDILFELDAASVNAQLILDQNPTVPVKTIWFCGGHGVCLLPQSQQEQQGNVIMSNTLQWLDAYVAGNTGAVDSIPVFQWWDQTSTYYSSDLAPFDPAFNNPEPLVYRGDGGGLLLVPLLGGSGPSQAAVPPASPTVFSTAFSLASGSPAANAVNLDITAPTGTQVAGAPTLSFTYRGLGTSRAVYAQLVDNATGQVLGNVVTSVPVILDGAQHTVEISMADVAYTVYGPTDTLTLQITSSALPYLNLFILGAMDISDVTLQLPTVAS
;
A
#
# COMPACT_ATOMS: atom_id res chain seq x y z
N MET A 1 -3.36 30.71 7.71
CA MET A 1 -2.05 31.13 8.26
C MET A 1 -1.80 30.68 9.71
N VAL A 2 -2.72 30.80 10.65
CA VAL A 2 -2.47 30.40 12.07
C VAL A 2 -2.40 28.86 12.24
N GLN A 3 -3.05 28.10 11.39
CA GLN A 3 -3.03 26.61 11.47
C GLN A 3 -1.76 26.01 10.84
N ALA A 4 -1.29 26.54 9.72
CA ALA A 4 -0.06 26.08 9.06
C ALA A 4 1.20 26.37 9.89
N SER A 5 1.27 27.53 10.54
CA SER A 5 2.42 27.88 11.41
C SER A 5 2.50 27.02 12.69
N ARG A 6 1.35 26.50 13.17
CA ARG A 6 1.33 25.56 14.30
C ARG A 6 1.78 24.15 13.91
N ILE A 7 1.56 23.73 12.66
CA ILE A 7 2.01 22.45 12.15
C ILE A 7 3.53 22.43 11.95
N ILE A 8 4.09 23.47 11.31
CA ILE A 8 5.54 23.55 11.06
C ILE A 8 6.35 23.60 12.36
N GLY A 9 5.88 24.34 13.37
CA GLY A 9 6.56 24.41 14.68
C GLY A 9 6.52 23.09 15.47
N ARG A 10 5.52 22.23 15.25
CA ARG A 10 5.40 20.96 15.96
C ARG A 10 6.20 19.83 15.31
N VAL A 11 6.25 19.77 13.97
CA VAL A 11 7.06 18.79 13.23
C VAL A 11 8.56 19.00 13.48
N GLY A 12 9.03 20.24 13.41
CA GLY A 12 10.42 20.56 13.72
C GLY A 12 10.82 20.25 15.17
N GLY A 13 9.92 20.47 16.13
CA GLY A 13 10.16 20.17 17.54
C GLY A 13 10.23 18.67 17.84
N LEU A 14 9.41 17.86 17.18
CA LEU A 14 9.39 16.40 17.36
C LEU A 14 10.61 15.73 16.71
N ALA A 15 10.98 16.15 15.49
CA ALA A 15 12.16 15.63 14.80
C ALA A 15 13.47 15.95 15.56
N ILE A 16 13.57 17.12 16.19
CA ILE A 16 14.73 17.50 17.03
C ILE A 16 14.72 16.73 18.36
N ALA A 17 13.54 16.47 18.95
CA ALA A 17 13.42 15.72 20.19
C ALA A 17 13.76 14.23 20.03
N LEU A 18 13.54 13.66 18.85
CA LEU A 18 13.80 12.23 18.55
C LEU A 18 15.20 11.98 17.96
N GLY A 19 16.03 13.01 17.72
CA GLY A 19 17.40 12.87 17.22
C GLY A 19 17.53 12.33 15.77
N VAL A 20 16.42 12.10 15.08
CA VAL A 20 16.38 11.49 13.74
C VAL A 20 16.71 12.49 12.63
N GLY A 21 16.43 13.78 12.84
CA GLY A 21 16.64 14.82 11.83
C GLY A 21 18.09 15.06 11.41
N ALA A 22 19.08 14.68 12.22
CA ALA A 22 20.49 14.90 11.93
C ALA A 22 21.12 13.81 11.04
N ALA A 23 20.59 12.57 11.07
CA ALA A 23 21.12 11.45 10.28
C ALA A 23 20.66 11.48 8.82
N ILE A 24 19.45 12.01 8.56
CA ILE A 24 18.89 12.09 7.19
C ILE A 24 19.58 13.20 6.38
N PHE A 25 20.07 14.27 7.03
CA PHE A 25 20.75 15.37 6.35
C PHE A 25 22.24 15.16 6.09
N ALA A 26 22.89 14.20 6.76
CA ALA A 26 24.32 13.94 6.58
C ALA A 26 24.66 13.04 5.39
N GLY A 27 23.68 12.35 4.78
CA GLY A 27 23.90 11.41 3.68
C GLY A 27 24.02 12.03 2.27
N HIS A 28 23.80 13.34 2.10
CA HIS A 28 23.73 13.99 0.78
C HIS A 28 24.93 14.86 0.41
N ALA A 29 26.02 14.80 1.13
CA ALA A 29 27.16 15.72 0.94
C ALA A 29 28.47 15.08 0.44
N CYS A 30 28.48 13.90 -0.17
CA CYS A 30 29.69 13.35 -0.78
C CYS A 30 29.38 12.45 -1.98
N ALA A 31 29.18 13.03 -3.16
CA ALA A 31 29.46 12.39 -4.45
C ALA A 31 29.42 13.40 -5.60
N ASP A 32 30.42 14.24 -5.70
CA ASP A 32 30.81 14.86 -6.96
C ASP A 32 32.33 14.78 -7.05
N ALA A 33 32.84 13.96 -7.94
CA ALA A 33 34.13 14.12 -8.58
C ALA A 33 34.32 13.12 -9.74
N ASP A 34 34.21 13.67 -10.96
CA ASP A 34 34.98 13.42 -12.19
C ASP A 34 35.36 11.99 -12.63
N SER A 35 35.00 11.60 -13.84
CA SER A 35 35.86 11.77 -15.02
C SER A 35 35.33 11.09 -16.29
N ASP A 36 35.42 11.85 -17.37
CA ASP A 36 35.47 11.56 -18.80
C ASP A 36 35.85 10.17 -19.30
N SER A 37 35.15 9.68 -20.32
CA SER A 37 35.64 9.48 -21.71
C SER A 37 34.91 8.35 -22.44
N ALA A 38 34.24 8.70 -23.54
CA ALA A 38 33.91 7.82 -24.65
C ALA A 38 35.18 7.63 -25.58
N PRO A 39 35.24 6.83 -26.67
CA PRO A 39 34.16 6.55 -27.63
C PRO A 39 34.10 5.16 -28.31
N ALA A 40 32.99 4.92 -28.93
CA ALA A 40 32.64 4.21 -30.17
C ALA A 40 33.54 3.13 -30.81
N SER A 41 32.91 2.04 -31.27
CA SER A 41 32.87 1.59 -32.68
C SER A 41 32.03 0.33 -32.89
N ASP A 42 31.05 0.43 -33.76
CA ASP A 42 30.50 -0.64 -34.61
C ASP A 42 31.55 -1.07 -35.65
N PRO A 43 31.51 -2.24 -36.36
CA PRO A 43 30.44 -2.60 -37.27
C PRO A 43 30.19 -4.09 -37.64
N THR A 44 28.99 -4.29 -38.22
CA THR A 44 28.64 -5.12 -39.42
C THR A 44 28.78 -6.66 -39.42
N ALA A 45 27.69 -7.34 -39.63
CA ALA A 45 27.12 -7.91 -40.88
C ALA A 45 27.11 -9.44 -41.02
N ALA A 46 26.01 -9.92 -41.55
CA ALA A 46 25.73 -11.08 -42.42
C ALA A 46 25.10 -12.35 -41.79
N GLY A 47 23.81 -12.58 -42.13
CA GLY A 47 23.17 -13.88 -42.20
C GLY A 47 23.70 -14.77 -43.36
N PRO A 48 23.15 -15.91 -43.74
CA PRO A 48 21.72 -16.18 -43.86
C PRO A 48 21.22 -17.66 -43.64
N THR A 49 19.91 -17.82 -43.68
CA THR A 49 19.05 -18.84 -44.32
C THR A 49 18.77 -20.20 -43.75
N ARG A 50 17.46 -20.42 -43.69
CA ARG A 50 16.60 -21.58 -44.02
C ARG A 50 16.37 -22.70 -43.04
N GLY A 51 15.07 -22.93 -42.80
CA GLY A 51 14.40 -24.17 -42.97
C GLY A 51 13.08 -24.31 -42.20
N ALA A 52 12.02 -24.40 -42.92
CA ALA A 52 10.64 -24.50 -42.58
C ALA A 52 10.23 -25.70 -41.72
N ALA A 53 9.19 -25.56 -40.91
CA ALA A 53 7.96 -26.38 -40.90
C ALA A 53 6.97 -25.86 -39.85
N ALA A 54 5.80 -25.42 -40.28
CA ALA A 54 4.61 -25.28 -39.44
C ALA A 54 4.03 -26.64 -39.16
N PRO A 55 3.27 -26.83 -38.05
CA PRO A 55 1.84 -26.84 -38.24
C PRO A 55 0.96 -26.23 -37.10
N ALA A 56 -0.23 -25.90 -37.51
CA ALA A 56 -1.51 -25.91 -36.81
C ALA A 56 -1.87 -24.75 -35.87
N ARG A 57 -2.71 -23.89 -36.45
CA ARG A 57 -3.65 -22.96 -35.83
C ARG A 57 -4.31 -23.51 -34.59
N ARG A 58 -4.17 -22.80 -33.48
CA ARG A 58 -5.25 -22.62 -32.52
C ARG A 58 -5.59 -21.14 -32.45
N THR A 59 -6.82 -20.83 -32.75
CA THR A 59 -7.43 -19.53 -32.69
C THR A 59 -7.55 -19.13 -31.24
N SER A 60 -6.70 -18.20 -30.81
CA SER A 60 -6.89 -17.47 -29.57
C SER A 60 -7.83 -16.29 -29.84
N ALA A 61 -8.91 -16.20 -29.09
CA ALA A 61 -9.78 -15.02 -29.07
C ALA A 61 -8.98 -13.79 -28.63
N PRO A 62 -9.21 -12.62 -29.24
CA PRO A 62 -8.50 -11.40 -28.83
C PRO A 62 -9.04 -10.93 -27.49
N SER A 63 -8.10 -10.67 -26.55
CA SER A 63 -8.33 -10.05 -25.26
C SER A 63 -9.17 -8.77 -25.40
N ALA A 64 -10.19 -8.63 -24.58
CA ALA A 64 -11.12 -7.51 -24.57
C ALA A 64 -10.45 -6.14 -24.23
N ALA A 65 -9.24 -6.17 -23.69
CA ALA A 65 -8.51 -4.97 -23.24
C ALA A 65 -8.05 -4.04 -24.38
N ALA A 66 -7.88 -4.55 -25.61
CA ALA A 66 -7.37 -3.71 -26.72
C ALA A 66 -8.44 -2.89 -27.45
N ARG A 67 -9.73 -3.06 -27.18
CA ARG A 67 -10.83 -2.35 -27.87
C ARG A 67 -11.41 -1.14 -27.16
N ALA A 68 -11.02 -0.84 -25.92
CA ALA A 68 -11.58 0.28 -25.16
C ALA A 68 -10.99 1.67 -25.54
N ARG A 69 -10.01 1.75 -26.43
CA ARG A 69 -9.29 3.00 -26.73
C ARG A 69 -9.86 3.90 -27.84
N SER A 70 -11.00 3.61 -28.44
CA SER A 70 -11.43 4.39 -29.61
C SER A 70 -12.89 4.84 -29.67
N ALA A 71 -13.65 4.79 -28.61
CA ALA A 71 -15.00 5.40 -28.59
C ALA A 71 -14.98 6.70 -27.78
N LYS A 72 -14.96 7.86 -28.42
CA LYS A 72 -15.29 9.13 -27.78
C LYS A 72 -16.68 8.99 -27.14
N PRO A 73 -16.82 9.30 -25.84
CA PRO A 73 -18.13 9.22 -25.19
C PRO A 73 -19.13 10.19 -25.80
N ALA A 74 -20.40 9.78 -25.90
CA ALA A 74 -21.48 10.70 -26.22
C ALA A 74 -21.66 11.64 -25.01
N ARG A 75 -21.16 12.86 -25.13
CA ARG A 75 -21.23 13.90 -24.11
C ARG A 75 -22.59 14.55 -24.12
N VAL A 76 -23.29 14.52 -22.98
CA VAL A 76 -24.22 15.58 -22.64
C VAL A 76 -23.37 16.62 -21.90
N ALA A 77 -22.87 17.58 -22.64
CA ALA A 77 -21.98 18.60 -22.09
C ALA A 77 -22.79 19.81 -21.64
N ALA A 78 -22.54 20.28 -20.42
CA ALA A 78 -22.77 21.68 -20.10
C ALA A 78 -21.88 22.54 -21.02
N PRO A 79 -22.29 23.77 -21.42
CA PRO A 79 -21.53 24.58 -22.36
C PRO A 79 -20.12 24.82 -21.83
N ALA A 80 -19.13 24.60 -22.70
CA ALA A 80 -17.75 24.86 -22.40
C ALA A 80 -17.53 26.33 -22.05
N ALA A 81 -17.11 26.61 -20.82
CA ALA A 81 -16.67 27.94 -20.42
C ALA A 81 -15.21 28.10 -20.84
N ALA A 82 -14.91 29.11 -21.68
CA ALA A 82 -13.53 29.48 -22.00
C ALA A 82 -13.10 30.66 -21.13
N VAL A 83 -12.01 30.50 -20.42
CA VAL A 83 -11.38 31.56 -19.63
C VAL A 83 -9.98 31.82 -20.21
N THR A 84 -9.71 33.04 -20.59
CA THR A 84 -8.38 33.44 -21.07
C THR A 84 -7.85 34.54 -20.18
N ARG A 85 -6.61 34.38 -19.72
CA ARG A 85 -5.84 35.41 -19.04
C ARG A 85 -4.44 35.43 -19.61
N ASN A 86 -4.08 36.54 -20.23
CA ASN A 86 -2.76 36.78 -20.84
C ASN A 86 -2.24 35.59 -21.67
N SER A 87 -1.37 34.75 -21.11
CA SER A 87 -0.76 33.61 -21.82
C SER A 87 -1.52 32.30 -21.73
N ILE A 88 -2.46 32.14 -20.79
CA ILE A 88 -3.16 30.88 -20.54
C ILE A 88 -4.59 30.94 -21.08
N THR A 89 -4.95 29.99 -21.93
CA THR A 89 -6.35 29.76 -22.37
C THR A 89 -6.81 28.41 -21.82
N VAL A 90 -7.97 28.39 -21.15
CA VAL A 90 -8.54 27.18 -20.54
C VAL A 90 -9.94 26.96 -21.07
N THR A 91 -10.24 25.73 -21.46
CA THR A 91 -11.59 25.24 -21.76
C THR A 91 -11.96 24.11 -20.83
N THR A 92 -13.22 24.04 -20.39
CA THR A 92 -13.68 23.00 -19.48
C THR A 92 -14.91 22.31 -20.04
N ALA A 93 -15.03 21.02 -19.80
CA ALA A 93 -16.21 20.23 -20.09
C ALA A 93 -16.52 19.33 -18.89
N VAL A 94 -17.79 19.16 -18.55
CA VAL A 94 -18.26 18.27 -17.48
C VAL A 94 -19.44 17.46 -17.99
N GLY A 95 -19.51 16.18 -17.66
CA GLY A 95 -20.61 15.33 -18.08
C GLY A 95 -20.65 14.00 -17.36
N TRP A 96 -21.76 13.30 -17.50
CA TRP A 96 -21.92 11.94 -16.99
C TRP A 96 -21.28 10.92 -17.94
N TYR A 97 -20.55 9.96 -17.37
CA TYR A 97 -19.96 8.86 -18.09
C TYR A 97 -20.01 7.57 -17.26
N ARG A 98 -20.77 6.58 -17.69
CA ARG A 98 -20.84 5.22 -17.10
C ARG A 98 -20.93 5.18 -15.57
N GLY A 99 -21.78 6.02 -14.98
CA GLY A 99 -22.00 6.04 -13.54
C GLY A 99 -21.13 7.03 -12.78
N VAL A 100 -20.34 7.86 -13.46
CA VAL A 100 -19.54 8.92 -12.82
C VAL A 100 -19.73 10.25 -13.52
N ILE A 101 -19.52 11.34 -12.81
CA ILE A 101 -19.41 12.67 -13.40
C ILE A 101 -17.94 12.98 -13.59
N GLU A 102 -17.55 13.16 -14.83
CA GLU A 102 -16.17 13.48 -15.21
C GLU A 102 -16.10 14.85 -15.87
N GLY A 103 -14.99 15.49 -15.71
CA GLY A 103 -14.66 16.69 -16.44
C GLY A 103 -13.26 16.66 -17.00
N GLU A 104 -13.02 17.61 -17.90
CA GLU A 104 -11.74 17.84 -18.53
C GLU A 104 -11.42 19.33 -18.47
N VAL A 105 -10.19 19.64 -18.12
CA VAL A 105 -9.62 20.98 -18.15
C VAL A 105 -8.53 20.94 -19.20
N ASP A 106 -8.84 21.49 -20.38
CA ASP A 106 -7.89 21.62 -21.47
C ASP A 106 -7.31 23.05 -21.45
N ALA A 107 -5.99 23.13 -21.23
CA ALA A 107 -5.33 24.41 -21.10
C ALA A 107 -4.10 24.49 -22.00
N THR A 108 -3.88 25.68 -22.55
CA THR A 108 -2.72 25.98 -23.39
C THR A 108 -2.02 27.24 -22.93
N SER A 109 -0.69 27.21 -22.93
CA SER A 109 0.14 28.38 -22.71
C SER A 109 0.68 28.90 -24.04
N SER A 110 0.45 30.17 -24.35
CA SER A 110 1.02 30.82 -25.52
C SER A 110 2.54 30.98 -25.43
N ARG A 111 3.11 30.80 -24.25
CA ARG A 111 4.56 30.78 -23.99
C ARG A 111 5.17 29.38 -24.12
N GLY A 112 4.35 28.36 -24.33
CA GLY A 112 4.80 26.96 -24.42
C GLY A 112 5.36 26.40 -23.10
N LEU A 113 5.03 26.99 -21.96
CA LEU A 113 5.44 26.51 -20.64
C LEU A 113 4.58 25.33 -20.18
N PRO A 114 5.14 24.38 -19.41
CA PRO A 114 4.35 23.33 -18.76
C PRO A 114 3.28 23.93 -17.84
N LEU A 115 2.14 23.26 -17.76
CA LEU A 115 1.02 23.67 -16.93
C LEU A 115 0.85 22.70 -15.75
N THR A 116 0.49 23.24 -14.60
CA THR A 116 0.12 22.49 -13.40
C THR A 116 -1.30 22.83 -13.00
N TYR A 117 -2.00 21.81 -12.48
CA TYR A 117 -3.40 21.92 -12.09
C TYR A 117 -3.52 21.66 -10.58
N THR A 118 -4.31 22.47 -9.90
CA THR A 118 -4.51 22.33 -8.46
C THR A 118 -5.95 22.67 -8.10
N LEU A 119 -6.62 21.81 -7.34
CA LEU A 119 -7.92 22.13 -6.74
C LEU A 119 -7.70 23.15 -5.61
N VAL A 120 -8.25 24.35 -5.75
CA VAL A 120 -8.08 25.45 -4.80
C VAL A 120 -9.28 25.60 -3.87
N GLU A 121 -10.47 25.47 -4.45
CA GLU A 121 -11.72 25.49 -3.71
C GLU A 121 -12.44 24.17 -3.90
N ARG A 122 -12.72 23.50 -2.79
CA ARG A 122 -13.48 22.25 -2.77
C ARG A 122 -14.96 22.53 -3.09
N PRO A 123 -15.71 21.50 -3.57
CA PRO A 123 -17.15 21.64 -3.81
C PRO A 123 -17.91 22.20 -2.60
N SER A 124 -18.74 23.20 -2.86
CA SER A 124 -19.36 24.05 -1.83
C SER A 124 -20.44 23.35 -0.99
N GLN A 125 -21.00 22.24 -1.49
CA GLN A 125 -22.04 21.46 -0.81
C GLN A 125 -21.51 20.16 -0.19
N GLY A 126 -20.19 19.93 -0.23
CA GLY A 126 -19.56 18.77 0.36
C GLY A 126 -19.24 17.62 -0.60
N GLY A 127 -19.42 17.81 -1.90
CA GLY A 127 -18.93 16.92 -2.93
C GLY A 127 -17.40 16.79 -2.91
N LYS A 128 -16.86 15.85 -3.66
CA LYS A 128 -15.43 15.62 -3.80
C LYS A 128 -15.02 15.75 -5.26
N VAL A 129 -13.86 16.37 -5.51
CA VAL A 129 -13.22 16.47 -6.82
C VAL A 129 -11.82 15.90 -6.74
N THR A 130 -11.50 14.98 -7.63
CA THR A 130 -10.18 14.38 -7.77
C THR A 130 -9.62 14.71 -9.14
N LEU A 131 -8.43 15.31 -9.19
CA LEU A 131 -7.72 15.62 -10.42
C LEU A 131 -6.88 14.41 -10.84
N VAL A 132 -6.95 14.07 -12.13
CA VAL A 132 -6.21 12.95 -12.73
C VAL A 132 -5.48 13.45 -13.97
N ALA A 133 -4.17 13.29 -14.02
CA ALA A 133 -3.37 13.70 -15.17
C ALA A 133 -3.85 13.01 -16.46
N GLY A 134 -4.20 13.77 -17.46
CA GLY A 134 -4.60 13.29 -18.77
C GLY A 134 -3.41 13.23 -19.75
N PRO A 135 -3.60 12.66 -20.94
CA PRO A 135 -2.61 12.73 -22.00
C PRO A 135 -2.50 14.18 -22.54
N ASP A 136 -1.33 14.53 -23.08
CA ASP A 136 -1.10 15.77 -23.84
C ASP A 136 -1.34 17.08 -23.06
N ASN A 137 -0.92 17.18 -21.79
CA ASN A 137 -1.12 18.35 -20.91
C ASN A 137 -2.59 18.68 -20.62
N THR A 138 -3.51 17.74 -20.81
CA THR A 138 -4.87 17.86 -20.31
C THR A 138 -4.95 17.34 -18.89
N GLU A 139 -5.80 17.94 -18.09
CA GLU A 139 -6.13 17.43 -16.76
C GLU A 139 -7.58 16.96 -16.77
N ARG A 140 -7.80 15.76 -16.29
CA ARG A 140 -9.14 15.23 -16.04
C ARG A 140 -9.47 15.38 -14.58
N PHE A 141 -10.77 15.41 -14.27
CA PHE A 141 -11.22 15.29 -12.90
C PHE A 141 -12.44 14.38 -12.82
N SER A 142 -12.56 13.63 -11.74
CA SER A 142 -13.79 13.01 -11.33
C SER A 142 -14.45 13.89 -10.28
N TYR A 143 -15.79 13.98 -10.36
CA TYR A 143 -16.58 14.73 -9.42
C TYR A 143 -17.63 13.81 -8.79
N LEU A 144 -17.56 13.63 -7.48
CA LEU A 144 -18.56 12.95 -6.67
C LEU A 144 -19.44 14.01 -5.98
N PRO A 145 -20.68 14.20 -6.43
CA PRO A 145 -21.61 15.10 -5.76
C PRO A 145 -21.92 14.61 -4.35
N TYR A 146 -22.29 15.50 -3.47
CA TYR A 146 -22.86 15.12 -2.19
C TYR A 146 -24.26 14.52 -2.39
N MET A 147 -24.54 13.36 -1.79
CA MET A 147 -25.74 12.55 -2.07
C MET A 147 -27.04 13.37 -2.15
N THR A 148 -27.27 14.30 -1.24
CA THR A 148 -28.51 15.08 -1.18
C THR A 148 -28.68 16.06 -2.35
N THR A 149 -27.59 16.49 -2.97
CA THR A 149 -27.68 17.41 -4.15
C THR A 149 -28.16 16.70 -5.40
N LEU A 150 -28.09 15.37 -5.45
CA LEU A 150 -28.62 14.57 -6.56
C LEU A 150 -30.15 14.52 -6.58
N THR A 151 -30.79 14.71 -5.44
CA THR A 151 -32.25 14.70 -5.29
C THR A 151 -32.88 16.10 -5.26
N ASP A 152 -32.05 17.14 -5.24
CA ASP A 152 -32.49 18.54 -5.26
C ASP A 152 -32.21 19.20 -6.63
N PRO A 153 -33.23 19.42 -7.48
CA PRO A 153 -33.05 20.06 -8.78
C PRO A 153 -32.55 21.51 -8.71
N ALA A 154 -32.69 22.17 -7.56
CA ALA A 154 -32.23 23.54 -7.37
C ALA A 154 -30.79 23.62 -6.82
N ALA A 155 -30.22 22.50 -6.40
CA ALA A 155 -28.87 22.45 -5.84
C ALA A 155 -27.82 22.79 -6.90
N THR A 156 -26.90 23.67 -6.53
CA THR A 156 -25.69 23.96 -7.32
C THR A 156 -24.47 23.79 -6.45
N GLU A 157 -23.40 23.23 -7.02
CA GLU A 157 -22.10 23.16 -6.38
C GLU A 157 -21.07 23.95 -7.16
N GLN A 158 -20.21 24.65 -6.42
CA GLN A 158 -19.11 25.41 -7.00
C GLN A 158 -17.79 24.88 -6.47
N PHE A 159 -16.81 24.74 -7.37
CA PHE A 159 -15.42 24.44 -7.04
C PHE A 159 -14.50 25.15 -8.02
N SER A 160 -13.22 25.31 -7.67
CA SER A 160 -12.28 26.06 -8.49
C SER A 160 -10.96 25.30 -8.66
N ILE A 161 -10.52 25.24 -9.91
CA ILE A 161 -9.24 24.65 -10.31
C ILE A 161 -8.32 25.77 -10.75
N ARG A 162 -7.12 25.80 -10.20
CA ARG A 162 -6.06 26.70 -10.60
C ARG A 162 -5.21 26.02 -11.66
N VAL A 163 -5.04 26.68 -12.80
CA VAL A 163 -4.12 26.30 -13.86
C VAL A 163 -2.97 27.30 -13.87
N ALA A 164 -1.74 26.83 -13.75
CA ALA A 164 -0.57 27.69 -13.65
C ALA A 164 0.57 27.21 -14.53
N GLU A 165 1.30 28.15 -15.13
CA GLU A 165 2.54 27.89 -15.79
C GLU A 165 3.65 27.59 -14.80
N THR A 166 4.49 26.62 -15.13
CA THR A 166 5.69 26.27 -14.37
C THR A 166 6.92 26.74 -15.14
N THR A 167 7.68 27.68 -14.56
CA THR A 167 8.91 28.15 -15.15
C THR A 167 10.11 27.34 -14.67
N PRO A 168 11.28 27.37 -15.36
CA PRO A 168 12.49 26.76 -14.85
C PRO A 168 12.94 27.30 -13.48
N PHE A 169 12.66 28.58 -13.18
CA PHE A 169 12.98 29.18 -11.89
C PHE A 169 12.06 28.65 -10.77
N ASP A 170 10.77 28.52 -11.05
CA ASP A 170 9.81 27.91 -10.14
C ASP A 170 10.18 26.45 -9.85
N SER A 171 10.44 25.65 -10.89
CA SER A 171 10.89 24.27 -10.76
C SER A 171 12.18 24.13 -9.94
N PHE A 172 13.13 25.05 -10.12
CA PHE A 172 14.37 25.04 -9.33
C PHE A 172 14.11 25.34 -7.86
N LEU A 173 13.29 26.36 -7.54
CA LEU A 173 13.01 26.73 -6.15
C LEU A 173 12.17 25.66 -5.43
N THR A 174 11.14 25.14 -6.10
CA THR A 174 10.24 24.12 -5.52
C THR A 174 10.91 22.75 -5.42
N GLY A 175 11.92 22.48 -6.25
CA GLY A 175 12.74 21.27 -6.19
C GLY A 175 13.75 21.22 -5.03
N LEU A 176 13.98 22.33 -4.33
CA LEU A 176 14.87 22.34 -3.15
C LEU A 176 14.10 21.89 -1.89
N PRO A 177 14.53 20.82 -1.19
CA PRO A 177 13.71 20.13 -0.18
C PRO A 177 13.10 21.02 0.92
N VAL A 178 13.86 21.97 1.49
CA VAL A 178 13.37 22.88 2.54
C VAL A 178 12.84 24.19 1.96
N VAL A 179 13.50 24.69 0.91
CA VAL A 179 13.14 25.96 0.25
C VAL A 179 11.82 25.78 -0.50
N GLY A 180 11.60 24.64 -1.14
CA GLY A 180 10.37 24.33 -1.89
C GLY A 180 9.12 24.39 -1.02
N LEU A 181 9.17 23.85 0.19
CA LEU A 181 8.05 23.89 1.14
C LEU A 181 7.62 25.33 1.50
N LEU A 182 8.57 26.28 1.50
CA LEU A 182 8.31 27.68 1.78
C LEU A 182 8.04 28.51 0.51
N ALA A 183 8.70 28.16 -0.58
CA ALA A 183 8.62 28.88 -1.85
C ALA A 183 7.28 28.62 -2.58
N ASP A 184 6.81 27.40 -2.60
CA ASP A 184 5.57 27.00 -3.32
C ASP A 184 4.34 27.83 -2.88
N PRO A 185 3.97 27.92 -1.60
CA PRO A 185 2.83 28.74 -1.19
C PRO A 185 3.04 30.24 -1.43
N VAL A 186 4.28 30.73 -1.39
CA VAL A 186 4.59 32.13 -1.70
C VAL A 186 4.41 32.41 -3.19
N ILE A 187 4.95 31.57 -4.05
CA ILE A 187 4.81 31.68 -5.51
C ILE A 187 3.33 31.61 -5.91
N LYS A 188 2.58 30.64 -5.38
CA LYS A 188 1.14 30.51 -5.61
C LYS A 188 0.37 31.76 -5.21
N THR A 189 0.74 32.39 -4.10
CA THR A 189 0.12 33.62 -3.63
C THR A 189 0.47 34.81 -4.56
N LEU A 190 1.75 34.95 -4.92
CA LEU A 190 2.21 36.05 -5.79
C LEU A 190 1.58 35.97 -7.18
N GLN A 191 1.43 34.79 -7.74
CA GLN A 191 0.79 34.59 -9.06
C GLN A 191 -0.72 34.99 -9.07
N GLN A 192 -1.38 34.96 -7.89
CA GLN A 192 -2.79 35.34 -7.75
C GLN A 192 -2.98 36.86 -7.57
N LEU A 193 -1.94 37.61 -7.18
CA LEU A 193 -2.05 39.06 -6.92
C LEU A 193 -2.11 39.80 -8.27
N PRO A 194 -3.16 40.61 -8.51
CA PRO A 194 -3.22 41.51 -9.68
C PRO A 194 -1.99 42.44 -9.69
N LEU A 195 -1.49 42.79 -10.88
CA LEU A 195 -0.32 43.61 -11.14
C LEU A 195 1.01 43.00 -10.67
N VAL A 196 1.07 42.43 -9.47
CA VAL A 196 2.31 41.78 -8.96
C VAL A 196 2.57 40.48 -9.70
N GLY A 197 1.54 39.63 -9.86
CA GLY A 197 1.62 38.41 -10.64
C GLY A 197 1.98 38.67 -12.10
N ASP A 198 1.37 39.67 -12.73
CA ASP A 198 1.65 40.04 -14.10
C ASP A 198 3.10 40.55 -14.28
N LEU A 199 3.61 41.32 -13.31
CA LEU A 199 5.00 41.82 -13.32
C LEU A 199 6.01 40.71 -13.12
N LEU A 200 5.71 39.72 -12.28
CA LEU A 200 6.59 38.59 -11.98
C LEU A 200 6.37 37.38 -12.91
N ALA A 201 5.37 37.42 -13.77
CA ALA A 201 5.03 36.33 -14.70
C ALA A 201 6.21 35.78 -15.53
N PRO A 202 7.18 36.58 -16.00
CA PRO A 202 8.37 36.05 -16.65
C PRO A 202 9.23 35.13 -15.78
N LEU A 203 9.16 35.33 -14.46
CA LEU A 203 9.99 34.62 -13.48
C LEU A 203 9.26 33.43 -12.86
N ILE A 204 8.01 33.62 -12.42
CA ILE A 204 7.24 32.64 -11.67
C ILE A 204 6.06 32.03 -12.45
N GLY A 205 5.84 32.38 -13.72
CA GLY A 205 4.69 31.97 -14.52
C GLY A 205 3.40 32.71 -14.21
N GLU A 206 2.39 32.52 -15.02
CA GLU A 206 1.03 33.02 -14.83
C GLU A 206 0.12 31.94 -14.24
N ALA A 207 -1.00 32.36 -13.66
CA ALA A 207 -2.01 31.43 -13.18
C ALA A 207 -3.44 31.97 -13.48
N VAL A 208 -4.32 31.03 -13.79
CA VAL A 208 -5.76 31.28 -14.04
C VAL A 208 -6.55 30.44 -13.04
N LEU A 209 -7.55 31.06 -12.41
CA LEU A 209 -8.54 30.36 -11.60
C LEU A 209 -9.77 30.09 -12.45
N VAL A 210 -10.11 28.82 -12.57
CA VAL A 210 -11.27 28.33 -13.30
C VAL A 210 -12.32 27.88 -12.30
N SER A 211 -13.40 28.64 -12.17
CA SER A 211 -14.50 28.29 -11.28
C SER A 211 -15.58 27.58 -12.09
N LEU A 212 -15.94 26.38 -11.65
CA LEU A 212 -17.01 25.57 -12.21
C LEU A 212 -18.23 25.63 -11.29
N VAL A 213 -19.39 25.90 -11.86
CA VAL A 213 -20.69 25.79 -11.18
C VAL A 213 -21.47 24.70 -11.88
N VAL A 214 -21.84 23.68 -11.13
CA VAL A 214 -22.51 22.48 -11.64
C VAL A 214 -23.83 22.26 -10.91
N ASN A 215 -24.82 21.71 -11.62
CA ASN A 215 -26.05 21.17 -11.02
C ASN A 215 -25.96 19.63 -11.05
N PRO A 216 -25.72 18.96 -9.90
CA PRO A 216 -25.52 17.52 -9.86
C PRO A 216 -26.73 16.72 -10.36
N SER A 217 -27.93 17.13 -9.99
CA SER A 217 -29.18 16.50 -10.41
C SER A 217 -29.37 16.56 -11.94
N GLU A 218 -29.04 17.70 -12.56
CA GLU A 218 -29.11 17.89 -14.03
C GLU A 218 -28.02 17.03 -14.73
N LEU A 219 -26.79 16.99 -14.22
CA LEU A 219 -25.72 16.19 -14.78
C LEU A 219 -26.02 14.69 -14.71
N ALA A 220 -26.57 14.21 -13.60
CA ALA A 220 -27.03 12.84 -13.46
C ALA A 220 -28.20 12.51 -14.37
N ALA A 221 -29.13 13.45 -14.57
CA ALA A 221 -30.35 13.31 -15.40
C ALA A 221 -31.14 12.04 -15.05
N GLY A 222 -31.26 11.71 -13.76
CA GLY A 222 -31.99 10.56 -13.26
C GLY A 222 -31.25 9.21 -13.45
N ARG A 223 -30.01 9.21 -13.95
CA ARG A 223 -29.21 8.00 -14.11
C ARG A 223 -28.45 7.69 -12.83
N PRO A 224 -28.10 6.41 -12.57
CA PRO A 224 -27.18 6.06 -11.50
C PRO A 224 -25.84 6.80 -11.63
N VAL A 225 -25.35 7.33 -10.52
CA VAL A 225 -24.10 8.09 -10.46
C VAL A 225 -23.42 7.90 -9.12
N GLY A 226 -22.09 7.88 -9.11
CA GLY A 226 -21.29 7.87 -7.88
C GLY A 226 -21.47 9.17 -7.09
N PHE A 227 -21.42 9.06 -5.78
CA PHE A 227 -21.60 10.19 -4.87
C PHE A 227 -20.84 9.99 -3.57
N THR A 228 -20.65 11.07 -2.82
CA THR A 228 -20.13 11.03 -1.45
C THR A 228 -21.21 11.37 -0.43
N TYR A 229 -21.10 10.79 0.77
CA TYR A 229 -22.04 11.02 1.86
C TYR A 229 -21.37 10.88 3.23
N LYS A 230 -21.89 11.57 4.23
CA LYS A 230 -21.52 11.40 5.65
C LYS A 230 -22.66 10.72 6.38
N MET A 231 -22.56 9.42 6.57
CA MET A 231 -23.55 8.64 7.29
C MET A 231 -23.27 8.59 8.81
N PRO A 232 -24.27 8.60 9.66
CA PRO A 232 -24.10 8.33 11.08
C PRO A 232 -23.82 6.82 11.31
N SER A 233 -22.74 6.52 12.03
CA SER A 233 -22.44 5.18 12.48
C SER A 233 -23.26 4.81 13.74
N PHE A 234 -23.02 3.61 14.27
CA PHE A 234 -23.73 3.03 15.41
C PHE A 234 -23.74 3.91 16.68
N ASP A 235 -22.73 4.75 16.87
CA ASP A 235 -22.55 5.66 18.01
C ASP A 235 -22.81 7.13 17.67
N GLY A 236 -23.31 7.40 16.45
CA GLY A 236 -23.56 8.75 15.93
C GLY A 236 -22.33 9.43 15.33
N THR A 237 -21.17 8.78 15.31
CA THR A 237 -19.99 9.28 14.58
C THR A 237 -20.31 9.34 13.10
N LEU A 238 -19.98 10.48 12.47
CA LEU A 238 -20.17 10.63 11.03
C LEU A 238 -19.00 10.01 10.27
N ILE A 239 -19.30 9.01 9.45
CA ILE A 239 -18.34 8.34 8.58
C ILE A 239 -18.55 8.85 7.15
N SER A 240 -17.48 9.40 6.56
CA SER A 240 -17.47 9.86 5.17
C SER A 240 -17.24 8.67 4.25
N LEU A 241 -18.14 8.43 3.32
CA LEU A 241 -18.07 7.35 2.35
C LEU A 241 -18.31 7.83 0.93
N ASN A 242 -17.87 7.02 -0.03
CA ASN A 242 -18.11 7.22 -1.46
C ASN A 242 -18.75 5.96 -2.02
N TYR A 243 -19.80 6.13 -2.82
CA TYR A 243 -20.49 5.06 -3.52
C TYR A 243 -20.27 5.18 -5.02
N PHE A 244 -19.96 4.09 -5.68
CA PHE A 244 -19.81 3.99 -7.13
C PHE A 244 -20.70 2.87 -7.66
N PRO A 245 -21.65 3.16 -8.55
CA PRO A 245 -22.47 2.12 -9.15
C PRO A 245 -21.65 1.26 -10.12
N ALA A 246 -21.98 -0.01 -10.19
CA ALA A 246 -21.46 -0.89 -11.23
C ALA A 246 -21.81 -0.36 -12.62
N VAL A 247 -20.93 -0.54 -13.60
CA VAL A 247 -21.14 0.00 -14.95
C VAL A 247 -22.41 -0.57 -15.60
N ASN A 248 -22.66 -1.87 -15.44
CA ASN A 248 -23.90 -2.50 -15.95
C ASN A 248 -25.17 -1.94 -15.31
N VAL A 249 -25.10 -1.52 -14.03
CA VAL A 249 -26.21 -0.81 -13.36
C VAL A 249 -26.31 0.61 -13.88
N ALA A 250 -25.19 1.32 -14.01
CA ALA A 250 -25.18 2.69 -14.52
C ALA A 250 -25.68 2.79 -15.96
N THR A 251 -25.40 1.80 -16.81
CA THR A 251 -25.84 1.74 -18.22
C THR A 251 -27.24 1.16 -18.37
N GLY A 252 -27.85 0.66 -17.31
CA GLY A 252 -29.20 0.04 -17.32
C GLY A 252 -29.23 -1.39 -17.87
N GLU A 253 -28.07 -2.03 -17.97
CA GLU A 253 -27.95 -3.45 -18.36
C GLU A 253 -28.36 -4.39 -17.20
N ALA A 254 -28.19 -3.92 -15.94
CA ALA A 254 -28.65 -4.60 -14.74
C ALA A 254 -29.41 -3.63 -13.83
N ALA A 255 -30.37 -4.14 -13.05
CA ALA A 255 -31.09 -3.34 -12.05
C ALA A 255 -30.29 -3.13 -10.78
N SER A 256 -29.49 -4.12 -10.38
CA SER A 256 -28.65 -4.09 -9.19
C SER A 256 -27.39 -4.95 -9.41
N ALA A 257 -26.39 -4.72 -8.59
CA ALA A 257 -25.14 -5.49 -8.59
C ALA A 257 -24.69 -5.78 -7.15
N PRO A 258 -23.92 -6.85 -6.90
CA PRO A 258 -23.25 -7.05 -5.62
C PRO A 258 -22.26 -5.92 -5.35
N THR A 259 -21.87 -5.75 -4.09
CA THR A 259 -21.08 -4.61 -3.64
C THR A 259 -19.73 -5.05 -3.09
N VAL A 260 -18.69 -4.34 -3.43
CA VAL A 260 -17.35 -4.51 -2.84
C VAL A 260 -17.08 -3.30 -1.95
N LEU A 261 -16.73 -3.56 -0.70
CA LEU A 261 -16.21 -2.58 0.25
C LEU A 261 -14.69 -2.55 0.11
N ASN A 262 -14.14 -1.42 -0.29
CA ASN A 262 -12.69 -1.25 -0.39
C ASN A 262 -12.17 -0.46 0.81
N GLY A 263 -11.50 -1.15 1.73
CA GLY A 263 -10.89 -0.58 2.92
C GLY A 263 -9.70 0.31 2.56
N PRO A 264 -9.63 1.53 3.11
CA PRO A 264 -8.49 2.42 2.90
C PRO A 264 -7.28 1.98 3.71
N ASP A 265 -6.09 2.33 3.23
CA ASP A 265 -4.84 2.16 3.95
C ASP A 265 -4.68 3.21 5.06
N LEU A 266 -3.80 2.95 6.04
CA LEU A 266 -3.53 3.87 7.14
C LEU A 266 -3.04 5.23 6.63
N GLY A 267 -3.69 6.32 7.03
CA GLY A 267 -3.35 7.67 6.59
C GLY A 267 -3.94 8.06 5.23
N PHE A 268 -4.67 7.16 4.57
CA PHE A 268 -5.30 7.44 3.28
C PHE A 268 -6.81 7.62 3.38
N PRO A 269 -7.40 8.52 2.59
CA PRO A 269 -8.86 8.64 2.49
C PRO A 269 -9.44 7.51 1.63
N GLY A 270 -10.73 7.30 1.75
CA GLY A 270 -11.47 6.47 0.82
C GLY A 270 -11.32 6.98 -0.61
N ASN A 271 -10.97 6.09 -1.53
CA ASN A 271 -10.70 6.44 -2.92
C ASN A 271 -11.89 7.13 -3.59
N THR A 272 -11.61 8.22 -4.28
CA THR A 272 -12.59 9.03 -5.03
C THR A 272 -12.35 9.02 -6.54
N GLU A 273 -11.33 8.29 -7.04
CA GLU A 273 -11.07 8.17 -8.47
C GLU A 273 -12.02 7.17 -9.12
N ALA A 274 -12.94 7.69 -9.91
CA ALA A 274 -13.95 6.89 -10.59
C ALA A 274 -13.47 6.24 -11.90
N THR A 275 -12.39 6.73 -12.49
CA THR A 275 -11.89 6.33 -13.82
C THR A 275 -10.49 5.74 -13.78
N PHE A 276 -10.11 5.15 -12.69
CA PHE A 276 -8.82 4.50 -12.57
C PHE A 276 -8.63 3.45 -13.67
N VAL A 277 -7.73 3.71 -14.61
CA VAL A 277 -7.22 2.68 -15.53
C VAL A 277 -6.07 2.02 -14.81
N TRP A 278 -6.34 0.87 -14.24
CA TRP A 278 -5.34 0.08 -13.58
C TRP A 278 -4.20 -0.29 -14.55
N ALA A 279 -3.03 0.28 -14.28
CA ALA A 279 -1.78 -0.28 -14.77
C ALA A 279 -1.24 -1.11 -13.60
N PRO A 280 -1.14 -2.43 -13.73
CA PRO A 280 -0.74 -3.29 -12.63
C PRO A 280 0.76 -3.15 -12.38
N SER A 281 1.16 -2.10 -11.67
CA SER A 281 2.42 -2.09 -10.97
C SER A 281 2.13 -2.42 -9.51
N LEU A 282 2.88 -3.34 -8.94
CA LEU A 282 2.78 -3.67 -7.51
C LEU A 282 3.12 -2.46 -6.63
N ASP A 283 3.79 -1.45 -7.17
CA ASP A 283 4.00 -0.14 -6.55
C ASP A 283 2.69 0.61 -6.26
N GLU A 284 1.60 0.26 -6.94
CA GLU A 284 0.27 0.84 -6.71
C GLU A 284 -0.57 0.01 -5.72
N ILE A 285 -0.19 -1.24 -5.47
CA ILE A 285 -0.80 -2.10 -4.44
C ILE A 285 -0.17 -1.83 -3.07
N VAL A 286 1.03 -1.22 -3.03
CA VAL A 286 1.76 -0.96 -1.80
C VAL A 286 1.42 0.44 -1.28
N PRO A 287 0.77 0.53 -0.12
CA PRO A 287 0.59 1.81 0.56
C PRO A 287 1.95 2.46 0.87
N GLY A 288 2.08 3.73 0.58
CA GLY A 288 3.30 4.49 0.85
C GLY A 288 4.17 4.78 -0.36
N LEU A 289 3.92 4.16 -1.52
CA LEU A 289 4.61 4.50 -2.78
C LEU A 289 3.87 5.57 -3.60
N VAL A 290 2.61 5.83 -3.28
CA VAL A 290 1.81 6.88 -3.94
C VAL A 290 1.87 8.17 -3.14
N PRO A 291 2.04 9.35 -3.76
CA PRO A 291 1.96 10.62 -3.06
C PRO A 291 0.66 10.68 -2.26
N LEU A 292 0.73 11.15 -1.00
CA LEU A 292 -0.44 11.44 -0.16
C LEU A 292 -1.33 12.48 -0.87
N ARG A 293 -2.20 12.03 -1.75
CA ARG A 293 -3.25 12.84 -2.33
C ARG A 293 -4.58 12.15 -2.11
N GLU A 294 -5.58 12.96 -1.85
CA GLU A 294 -6.95 12.49 -1.73
C GLU A 294 -7.32 11.68 -2.98
N GLY A 295 -7.72 10.43 -2.81
CA GLY A 295 -8.19 9.61 -3.92
C GLY A 295 -7.25 8.51 -4.44
N ALA A 296 -6.13 8.24 -3.81
CA ALA A 296 -5.19 7.24 -4.29
C ALA A 296 -5.37 5.86 -3.63
N SER A 297 -6.28 5.04 -4.12
CA SER A 297 -6.32 3.60 -3.83
C SER A 297 -6.58 2.82 -5.12
N PRO A 298 -5.93 1.67 -5.32
CA PRO A 298 -5.96 0.96 -6.61
C PRO A 298 -7.31 0.36 -7.00
N PHE A 299 -8.28 0.30 -6.09
CA PHE A 299 -9.45 -0.54 -6.32
C PHE A 299 -10.76 0.17 -6.72
N ALA A 300 -10.95 1.47 -6.52
CA ALA A 300 -12.28 2.06 -6.67
C ALA A 300 -12.77 2.16 -8.13
N GLY A 301 -12.06 2.85 -8.99
CA GLY A 301 -12.57 3.13 -10.35
C GLY A 301 -12.43 1.97 -11.33
N GLY A 302 -11.34 1.19 -11.23
CA GLY A 302 -11.11 0.03 -12.08
C GLY A 302 -12.15 -1.07 -11.86
N TYR A 303 -12.61 -1.24 -10.63
CA TYR A 303 -13.67 -2.20 -10.28
C TYR A 303 -15.01 -1.81 -10.85
N THR A 304 -15.43 -0.55 -10.73
CA THR A 304 -16.69 -0.10 -11.32
C THR A 304 -16.72 -0.21 -12.83
N ALA A 305 -15.57 -0.01 -13.49
CA ALA A 305 -15.51 0.03 -14.96
C ALA A 305 -15.60 -1.35 -15.63
N SER A 306 -15.25 -2.45 -14.96
CA SER A 306 -15.04 -3.73 -15.64
C SER A 306 -15.60 -4.97 -14.93
N THR A 307 -16.03 -4.88 -13.68
CA THR A 307 -16.23 -6.07 -12.85
C THR A 307 -17.69 -6.41 -12.53
N GLY A 308 -18.62 -5.48 -12.76
CA GLY A 308 -20.02 -5.70 -12.41
C GLY A 308 -20.35 -5.57 -10.92
N PHE A 309 -19.47 -4.99 -10.11
CA PHE A 309 -19.70 -4.69 -8.70
C PHE A 309 -19.94 -3.21 -8.48
N ASN A 310 -20.85 -2.85 -7.56
CA ASN A 310 -20.81 -1.55 -6.92
C ASN A 310 -19.58 -1.50 -6.02
N VAL A 311 -19.04 -0.30 -5.80
CA VAL A 311 -17.91 -0.11 -4.88
C VAL A 311 -18.27 0.94 -3.84
N ILE A 312 -17.96 0.65 -2.57
CA ILE A 312 -18.01 1.63 -1.48
C ILE A 312 -16.59 1.76 -0.90
N THR A 313 -16.12 3.00 -0.82
CA THR A 313 -14.91 3.38 -0.11
C THR A 313 -15.27 4.33 1.01
N TRP A 314 -14.44 4.46 2.04
CA TRP A 314 -14.70 5.38 3.16
C TRP A 314 -13.43 5.93 3.77
N ASP A 315 -13.53 7.07 4.42
CA ASP A 315 -12.49 7.60 5.26
C ASP A 315 -12.55 6.88 6.62
N PRO A 316 -11.45 6.33 7.17
CA PRO A 316 -11.49 5.67 8.48
C PRO A 316 -11.97 6.60 9.58
N ARG A 317 -12.56 6.04 10.64
CA ARG A 317 -12.86 6.77 11.86
C ARG A 317 -11.61 7.51 12.35
N GLY A 318 -11.74 8.79 12.69
CA GLY A 318 -10.62 9.60 13.18
C GLY A 318 -9.75 10.23 12.10
N GLU A 319 -9.92 9.88 10.84
CA GLU A 319 -9.15 10.42 9.72
C GLU A 319 -10.01 11.23 8.75
N TRP A 320 -9.32 12.07 7.98
CA TRP A 320 -9.87 12.86 6.87
C TRP A 320 -11.21 13.51 7.18
N ALA A 321 -12.25 13.21 6.39
CA ALA A 321 -13.59 13.81 6.54
C ALA A 321 -14.49 13.05 7.53
N SER A 322 -14.06 11.89 8.05
CA SER A 322 -14.77 11.14 9.08
C SER A 322 -14.57 11.75 10.48
N GLY A 323 -15.54 11.54 11.34
CA GLY A 323 -15.50 11.94 12.76
C GLY A 323 -14.80 10.90 13.64
N GLY A 324 -14.89 11.08 14.94
CA GLY A 324 -14.42 10.10 15.95
C GLY A 324 -12.92 10.08 16.17
N VAL A 325 -12.46 8.97 16.74
CA VAL A 325 -11.07 8.66 17.07
C VAL A 325 -10.76 7.27 16.53
N MET A 326 -9.62 7.10 15.88
CA MET A 326 -9.13 5.84 15.34
C MET A 326 -8.73 4.90 16.49
N GLU A 327 -9.26 3.70 16.48
CA GLU A 327 -8.99 2.64 17.46
C GLU A 327 -8.27 1.42 16.82
N LEU A 328 -7.61 1.64 15.68
CA LEU A 328 -6.75 0.70 14.96
C LEU A 328 -7.49 -0.57 14.51
N ASP A 329 -8.53 -0.43 13.70
CA ASP A 329 -9.38 -1.53 13.19
C ASP A 329 -10.06 -2.35 14.31
N SER A 330 -10.40 -1.66 15.39
CA SER A 330 -11.05 -2.26 16.52
C SER A 330 -12.40 -2.94 16.17
N PRO A 331 -12.65 -4.16 16.64
CA PRO A 331 -13.96 -4.81 16.48
C PRO A 331 -15.09 -4.06 17.18
N PHE A 332 -14.75 -3.16 18.13
CA PHE A 332 -15.73 -2.39 18.91
C PHE A 332 -16.07 -1.04 18.26
N TYR A 333 -15.27 -0.56 17.31
CA TYR A 333 -15.43 0.74 16.68
C TYR A 333 -15.42 0.64 15.14
N GLU A 334 -14.27 0.51 14.50
CA GLU A 334 -14.13 0.55 13.03
C GLU A 334 -14.91 -0.58 12.35
N ALA A 335 -14.86 -1.80 12.87
CA ALA A 335 -15.63 -2.91 12.31
C ALA A 335 -17.15 -2.66 12.40
N ARG A 336 -17.61 -1.99 13.46
CA ARG A 336 -19.02 -1.58 13.59
C ARG A 336 -19.37 -0.41 12.68
N ASP A 337 -18.41 0.45 12.33
CA ASP A 337 -18.62 1.46 11.28
C ASP A 337 -18.90 0.77 9.95
N VAL A 338 -18.09 -0.23 9.59
CA VAL A 338 -18.29 -1.01 8.37
C VAL A 338 -19.64 -1.76 8.39
N ALA A 339 -20.00 -2.39 9.53
CA ALA A 339 -21.32 -3.01 9.70
C ALA A 339 -22.47 -1.99 9.51
N SER A 340 -22.27 -0.73 9.92
CA SER A 340 -23.22 0.36 9.68
C SER A 340 -23.25 0.77 8.21
N ILE A 341 -22.11 0.78 7.52
CA ILE A 341 -22.02 1.01 6.06
C ILE A 341 -22.81 -0.06 5.30
N ILE A 342 -22.66 -1.35 5.65
CA ILE A 342 -23.40 -2.46 5.04
C ILE A 342 -24.91 -2.27 5.24
N SER A 343 -25.33 -1.91 6.45
CA SER A 343 -26.73 -1.67 6.76
C SER A 343 -27.29 -0.47 5.99
N TRP A 344 -26.51 0.61 5.84
CA TRP A 344 -26.87 1.79 5.07
C TRP A 344 -26.93 1.48 3.57
N ALA A 345 -26.02 0.67 3.03
CA ALA A 345 -25.94 0.40 1.60
C ALA A 345 -27.26 -0.13 1.01
N ALA A 346 -27.93 -1.06 1.68
CA ALA A 346 -29.24 -1.59 1.31
C ALA A 346 -30.41 -0.90 2.04
N GLY A 347 -30.13 0.11 2.86
CA GLY A 347 -31.11 0.79 3.71
C GLY A 347 -31.86 1.93 3.01
N PRO A 348 -32.98 2.38 3.58
CA PRO A 348 -33.83 3.42 2.98
C PRO A 348 -33.18 4.81 2.91
N ASP A 349 -32.13 5.06 3.69
CA ASP A 349 -31.42 6.33 3.70
C ASP A 349 -30.39 6.46 2.56
N ASN A 350 -30.16 5.38 1.80
CA ASN A 350 -29.34 5.38 0.61
C ASN A 350 -30.20 5.55 -0.64
N ILE A 351 -29.98 6.62 -1.39
CA ILE A 351 -30.68 6.85 -2.67
C ILE A 351 -30.39 5.78 -3.72
N ALA A 352 -29.29 5.06 -3.57
CA ALA A 352 -28.87 3.97 -4.45
C ALA A 352 -29.19 2.57 -3.90
N ALA A 353 -29.97 2.43 -2.83
CA ALA A 353 -30.26 1.13 -2.20
C ALA A 353 -30.83 0.09 -3.19
N SER A 354 -31.66 0.52 -4.15
CA SER A 354 -32.19 -0.37 -5.19
C SER A 354 -31.15 -0.87 -6.19
N GLN A 355 -29.95 -0.30 -6.20
CA GLN A 355 -28.83 -0.70 -7.04
C GLN A 355 -27.95 -1.77 -6.36
N VAL A 356 -28.14 -2.01 -5.06
CA VAL A 356 -27.44 -3.02 -4.28
C VAL A 356 -28.18 -4.35 -4.38
N ALA A 357 -27.50 -5.38 -4.88
CA ALA A 357 -28.06 -6.71 -4.95
C ALA A 357 -28.18 -7.33 -3.56
N THR A 358 -29.30 -8.02 -3.32
CA THR A 358 -29.55 -8.70 -2.04
C THR A 358 -30.05 -10.13 -2.26
N ALA A 359 -29.73 -11.02 -1.33
CA ALA A 359 -30.29 -12.36 -1.27
C ALA A 359 -31.12 -12.50 0.02
N ALA A 360 -32.42 -12.76 -0.10
CA ALA A 360 -33.35 -12.85 1.05
C ALA A 360 -33.33 -11.58 1.96
N GLY A 361 -33.00 -10.41 1.41
CA GLY A 361 -32.91 -9.15 2.14
C GLY A 361 -31.52 -8.86 2.73
N ASP A 362 -30.58 -9.76 2.58
CA ASP A 362 -29.17 -9.58 2.94
C ASP A 362 -28.39 -9.03 1.75
N PRO A 363 -27.66 -7.90 1.88
CA PRO A 363 -26.86 -7.37 0.78
C PRO A 363 -25.68 -8.30 0.45
N LEU A 364 -25.46 -8.53 -0.85
CA LEU A 364 -24.32 -9.31 -1.32
C LEU A 364 -23.06 -8.43 -1.25
N VAL A 365 -22.16 -8.74 -0.31
CA VAL A 365 -21.02 -7.87 0.05
C VAL A 365 -19.72 -8.65 0.19
N GLY A 366 -18.71 -8.24 -0.58
CA GLY A 366 -17.33 -8.66 -0.36
C GLY A 366 -16.45 -7.51 0.11
N MET A 367 -15.28 -7.83 0.68
CA MET A 367 -14.31 -6.84 1.09
C MET A 367 -12.95 -7.06 0.42
N VAL A 368 -12.28 -5.96 0.07
CA VAL A 368 -10.90 -5.93 -0.43
C VAL A 368 -10.15 -4.78 0.24
N GLY A 369 -8.83 -4.82 0.19
CA GLY A 369 -7.96 -3.75 0.70
C GLY A 369 -6.65 -4.30 1.22
N GLY A 370 -5.64 -3.44 1.28
CA GLY A 370 -4.32 -3.77 1.78
C GLY A 370 -4.05 -3.13 3.15
N SER A 371 -3.02 -3.62 3.85
CA SER A 371 -2.56 -3.03 5.11
C SER A 371 -3.69 -2.79 6.10
N TYR A 372 -3.97 -1.54 6.46
CA TYR A 372 -5.10 -1.16 7.32
C TYR A 372 -6.45 -1.59 6.70
N GLY A 373 -6.61 -1.42 5.37
CA GLY A 373 -7.76 -1.95 4.64
C GLY A 373 -7.83 -3.48 4.58
N GLY A 374 -6.72 -4.18 4.83
CA GLY A 374 -6.67 -5.62 5.02
C GLY A 374 -7.13 -6.04 6.43
N GLY A 375 -6.65 -5.33 7.46
CA GLY A 375 -6.97 -5.59 8.86
C GLY A 375 -8.46 -5.43 9.16
N ILE A 376 -9.10 -4.38 8.65
CA ILE A 376 -10.52 -4.12 8.88
C ILE A 376 -11.43 -5.23 8.34
N GLN A 377 -11.01 -5.98 7.31
CA GLN A 377 -11.80 -7.08 6.77
C GLN A 377 -11.95 -8.21 7.79
N PHE A 378 -10.88 -8.55 8.50
CA PHE A 378 -10.92 -9.59 9.53
C PHE A 378 -11.84 -9.24 10.68
N THR A 379 -11.66 -8.05 11.24
CA THR A 379 -12.45 -7.62 12.39
C THR A 379 -13.92 -7.44 12.04
N THR A 380 -14.21 -6.99 10.82
CA THR A 380 -15.59 -6.90 10.33
C THR A 380 -16.20 -8.27 10.08
N ALA A 381 -15.53 -9.17 9.33
CA ALA A 381 -16.06 -10.49 9.00
C ALA A 381 -16.25 -11.37 10.27
N ALA A 382 -15.48 -11.10 11.34
CA ALA A 382 -15.64 -11.79 12.59
C ALA A 382 -16.90 -11.39 13.37
N ILE A 383 -17.40 -10.16 13.19
CA ILE A 383 -18.56 -9.64 13.94
C ILE A 383 -19.83 -9.49 13.11
N ASP A 384 -19.70 -9.48 11.77
CA ASP A 384 -20.82 -9.31 10.84
C ASP A 384 -20.89 -10.45 9.83
N PRO A 385 -21.84 -11.38 9.98
CA PRO A 385 -21.96 -12.55 9.10
C PRO A 385 -22.48 -12.22 7.69
N ARG A 386 -22.82 -10.96 7.39
CA ARG A 386 -23.25 -10.51 6.05
C ARG A 386 -22.08 -10.35 5.07
N ILE A 387 -20.84 -10.53 5.53
CA ILE A 387 -19.68 -10.53 4.63
C ILE A 387 -19.61 -11.87 3.92
N ASP A 388 -19.80 -11.88 2.59
CA ASP A 388 -19.80 -13.07 1.74
C ASP A 388 -18.39 -13.54 1.36
N ALA A 389 -17.40 -12.63 1.29
CA ALA A 389 -16.00 -12.96 1.01
C ALA A 389 -15.06 -11.83 1.46
N ILE A 390 -13.83 -12.23 1.83
CA ILE A 390 -12.75 -11.27 2.11
C ILE A 390 -11.50 -11.57 1.28
N VAL A 391 -10.77 -10.49 0.93
CA VAL A 391 -9.48 -10.56 0.24
C VAL A 391 -8.48 -9.64 0.97
N PRO A 392 -8.06 -10.03 2.18
CA PRO A 392 -7.09 -9.23 2.95
C PRO A 392 -5.70 -9.33 2.32
N SER A 393 -5.11 -8.18 2.00
CA SER A 393 -3.77 -8.09 1.45
C SER A 393 -2.83 -7.44 2.44
N ILE A 394 -1.59 -7.96 2.55
CA ILE A 394 -0.49 -7.41 3.37
C ILE A 394 -0.95 -6.93 4.76
N ALA A 395 -1.71 -7.76 5.47
CA ALA A 395 -2.30 -7.46 6.75
C ALA A 395 -1.65 -8.28 7.88
N TRP A 396 -1.90 -7.87 9.12
CA TRP A 396 -1.31 -8.44 10.32
C TRP A 396 -2.16 -9.52 10.98
N ASN A 397 -1.52 -10.27 11.89
CA ASN A 397 -2.24 -11.09 12.87
C ASN A 397 -2.53 -10.26 14.14
N THR A 398 -1.51 -9.68 14.77
CA THR A 398 -1.63 -8.65 15.80
C THR A 398 -0.65 -7.51 15.54
N LEU A 399 -1.08 -6.26 15.75
CA LEU A 399 -0.17 -5.12 15.68
C LEU A 399 0.91 -5.18 16.78
N ASN A 400 0.64 -5.85 17.90
CA ASN A 400 1.63 -6.01 18.95
C ASN A 400 2.81 -6.87 18.48
N GLU A 401 2.57 -8.01 17.83
CA GLU A 401 3.64 -8.85 17.28
C GLU A 401 4.35 -8.21 16.13
N SER A 402 3.61 -7.49 15.27
CA SER A 402 4.19 -6.81 14.12
C SER A 402 5.13 -5.66 14.50
N LEU A 403 4.78 -4.87 15.53
CA LEU A 403 5.54 -3.67 15.94
C LEU A 403 6.48 -3.91 17.13
N PHE A 404 6.22 -4.93 17.93
CA PHE A 404 6.96 -5.23 19.16
C PHE A 404 7.31 -6.74 19.27
N PRO A 405 7.81 -7.38 18.16
CA PRO A 405 8.14 -8.80 18.17
C PRO A 405 9.22 -9.10 19.22
N THR A 406 9.02 -10.19 19.96
CA THR A 406 9.97 -10.63 21.01
C THR A 406 10.33 -9.55 22.05
N ASN A 407 9.41 -8.62 22.33
CA ASN A 407 9.60 -7.43 23.16
C ASN A 407 10.71 -6.48 22.66
N ASN A 408 10.85 -6.36 21.35
CA ASN A 408 11.79 -5.47 20.69
C ASN A 408 11.05 -4.58 19.69
N PHE A 409 10.98 -3.28 19.95
CA PHE A 409 10.18 -2.35 19.18
C PHE A 409 10.80 -2.03 17.82
N LYS A 410 10.02 -2.15 16.75
CA LYS A 410 10.41 -1.71 15.39
C LYS A 410 10.40 -0.18 15.32
N THR A 411 11.39 0.46 15.93
CA THR A 411 11.52 1.89 16.16
C THR A 411 11.37 2.71 14.88
N PHE A 412 12.09 2.32 13.81
CA PHE A 412 12.04 3.04 12.55
C PHE A 412 10.63 3.02 11.95
N ILE A 413 10.02 1.84 11.90
CA ILE A 413 8.66 1.67 11.36
C ILE A 413 7.62 2.41 12.21
N GLY A 414 7.68 2.28 13.53
CA GLY A 414 6.77 2.98 14.45
C GLY A 414 6.84 4.50 14.29
N THR A 415 8.05 5.04 14.15
CA THR A 415 8.26 6.48 13.89
C THR A 415 7.64 6.93 12.57
N GLU A 416 7.83 6.17 11.48
CA GLU A 416 7.26 6.48 10.15
C GLU A 416 5.73 6.47 10.18
N LEU A 417 5.12 5.45 10.80
CA LEU A 417 3.65 5.40 10.96
C LEU A 417 3.13 6.58 11.78
N ALA A 418 3.82 6.96 12.87
CA ALA A 418 3.45 8.13 13.66
C ALA A 418 3.52 9.43 12.86
N LEU A 419 4.56 9.60 12.03
CA LEU A 419 4.71 10.76 11.17
C LEU A 419 3.61 10.84 10.12
N ALA A 420 3.22 9.69 9.54
CA ALA A 420 2.09 9.60 8.61
C ALA A 420 0.79 10.07 9.25
N LEU A 421 0.42 9.49 10.38
CA LEU A 421 -0.78 9.84 11.14
C LEU A 421 -0.78 11.32 11.58
N PHE A 422 0.37 11.83 11.98
CA PHE A 422 0.51 13.22 12.36
C PHE A 422 0.36 14.18 11.17
N ALA A 423 0.93 13.83 10.01
CA ALA A 423 0.88 14.64 8.79
C ALA A 423 -0.54 14.73 8.23
N THR A 424 -1.34 13.66 8.33
CA THR A 424 -2.75 13.64 7.92
C THR A 424 -3.69 14.28 8.94
N GLY A 425 -3.19 14.55 10.15
CA GLY A 425 -4.00 15.10 11.25
C GLY A 425 -4.93 14.07 11.88
N ALA A 426 -4.60 12.79 11.79
CA ALA A 426 -5.36 11.69 12.35
C ALA A 426 -5.58 11.86 13.86
N ARG A 427 -6.79 11.60 14.30
CA ARG A 427 -7.20 11.54 15.71
C ARG A 427 -7.16 10.09 16.15
N VAL A 428 -6.08 9.67 16.81
CA VAL A 428 -5.83 8.28 17.18
C VAL A 428 -6.05 8.04 18.67
N ASN A 429 -6.22 6.78 19.05
CA ASN A 429 -6.30 6.34 20.44
C ASN A 429 -5.17 6.95 21.28
N ALA A 430 -5.49 7.37 22.50
CA ALA A 430 -4.56 8.10 23.38
C ALA A 430 -3.31 7.29 23.77
N GLN A 431 -3.30 5.96 23.60
CA GLN A 431 -2.14 5.11 23.86
C GLN A 431 -1.13 5.09 22.71
N VAL A 432 -1.52 5.44 21.47
CA VAL A 432 -0.67 5.25 20.26
C VAL A 432 0.60 6.10 20.33
N TYR A 433 0.51 7.41 20.43
CA TYR A 433 1.72 8.26 20.47
C TYR A 433 2.60 8.01 21.69
N PRO A 434 2.07 7.84 22.93
CA PRO A 434 2.90 7.43 24.07
C PRO A 434 3.60 6.10 23.85
N ALA A 435 2.94 5.11 23.21
CA ALA A 435 3.55 3.81 22.90
C ALA A 435 4.75 3.96 21.97
N ILE A 436 4.60 4.72 20.89
CA ILE A 436 5.69 4.99 19.95
C ILE A 436 6.86 5.68 20.66
N ILE A 437 6.60 6.73 21.42
CA ILE A 437 7.65 7.48 22.16
C ILE A 437 8.38 6.56 23.16
N THR A 438 7.67 5.73 23.91
CA THR A 438 8.31 4.81 24.87
C THR A 438 8.99 3.63 24.18
N GLY A 439 8.48 3.16 23.06
CA GLY A 439 9.11 2.18 22.20
C GLY A 439 10.45 2.68 21.65
N ASP A 440 10.44 3.89 21.08
CA ASP A 440 11.62 4.51 20.47
C ASP A 440 12.71 4.81 21.50
N LEU A 441 12.34 5.40 22.64
CA LEU A 441 13.32 5.85 23.63
C LEU A 441 13.79 4.75 24.57
N PHE A 442 12.94 3.79 24.91
CA PHE A 442 13.19 2.84 25.98
C PHE A 442 13.02 1.36 25.56
N ASN A 443 12.70 1.12 24.29
CA ASN A 443 12.33 -0.22 23.82
C ASN A 443 11.31 -0.90 24.78
N TRP A 444 10.25 -0.16 25.12
CA TRP A 444 9.25 -0.58 26.09
C TRP A 444 7.86 -0.07 25.73
N LEU A 445 6.88 -0.95 25.82
CA LEU A 445 5.46 -0.60 25.69
C LEU A 445 4.73 -0.87 27.00
N SER A 446 3.85 0.04 27.39
CA SER A 446 2.98 -0.17 28.55
C SER A 446 2.03 -1.34 28.30
N PRO A 447 1.58 -2.08 29.36
CA PRO A 447 0.56 -3.12 29.20
C PRO A 447 -0.73 -2.61 28.55
N ALA A 448 -1.11 -1.35 28.79
CA ALA A 448 -2.27 -0.73 28.15
C ALA A 448 -2.06 -0.52 26.64
N ALA A 449 -0.88 -0.08 26.23
CA ALA A 449 -0.54 0.06 24.83
C ALA A 449 -0.50 -1.30 24.12
N GLN A 450 0.13 -2.31 24.74
CA GLN A 450 0.15 -3.67 24.18
C GLN A 450 -1.27 -4.24 24.07
N ALA A 451 -2.16 -3.98 25.03
CA ALA A 451 -3.55 -4.42 24.96
C ALA A 451 -4.30 -3.78 23.78
N VAL A 452 -4.07 -2.47 23.49
CA VAL A 452 -4.64 -1.80 22.31
C VAL A 452 -4.13 -2.45 21.04
N LEU A 453 -2.81 -2.64 20.91
CA LEU A 453 -2.20 -3.24 19.72
C LEU A 453 -2.62 -4.71 19.52
N THR A 454 -2.83 -5.47 20.60
CA THR A 454 -3.28 -6.86 20.52
C THR A 454 -4.76 -6.96 20.14
N SER A 455 -5.60 -6.04 20.65
CA SER A 455 -7.03 -6.01 20.31
C SER A 455 -7.31 -5.48 18.89
N ALA A 456 -6.35 -4.82 18.31
CA ALA A 456 -6.37 -4.28 16.94
C ALA A 456 -5.91 -5.35 15.94
N GLY A 457 -6.61 -6.47 15.85
CA GLY A 457 -6.24 -7.51 14.91
C GLY A 457 -7.08 -8.77 15.03
N PRO A 458 -6.96 -9.66 14.06
CA PRO A 458 -7.80 -10.84 13.95
C PRO A 458 -7.43 -11.97 14.90
N ALA A 459 -6.26 -11.99 15.55
CA ALA A 459 -5.74 -13.12 16.31
C ALA A 459 -6.76 -13.75 17.28
N MET A 460 -7.54 -12.94 17.99
CA MET A 460 -8.57 -13.41 18.90
C MET A 460 -9.93 -13.67 18.23
N LEU A 461 -10.11 -13.26 17.00
CA LEU A 461 -11.39 -13.23 16.30
C LEU A 461 -11.42 -14.13 15.06
N SER A 462 -10.25 -14.56 14.53
CA SER A 462 -10.15 -15.33 13.30
C SER A 462 -11.06 -16.58 13.30
N GLY A 463 -11.21 -17.24 14.45
CA GLY A 463 -12.09 -18.38 14.60
C GLY A 463 -13.59 -18.07 14.46
N LEU A 464 -14.00 -16.82 14.45
CA LEU A 464 -15.38 -16.39 14.20
C LEU A 464 -15.65 -16.12 12.71
N ILE A 465 -14.60 -16.04 11.88
CA ILE A 465 -14.72 -15.75 10.46
C ILE A 465 -15.27 -16.97 9.73
N THR A 466 -16.40 -16.80 9.07
CA THR A 466 -17.04 -17.83 8.22
C THR A 466 -17.01 -17.47 6.74
N ALA A 467 -16.56 -16.26 6.42
CA ALA A 467 -16.42 -15.78 5.05
C ALA A 467 -15.25 -16.46 4.34
N PRO A 468 -15.44 -16.97 3.11
CA PRO A 468 -14.35 -17.39 2.22
C PRO A 468 -13.24 -16.32 2.17
N SER A 469 -11.97 -16.74 2.32
CA SER A 469 -10.84 -15.84 2.54
C SER A 469 -9.70 -16.11 1.56
N LEU A 470 -9.33 -15.11 0.76
CA LEU A 470 -8.16 -15.14 -0.13
C LEU A 470 -7.06 -14.24 0.44
N PHE A 471 -6.05 -14.84 1.06
CA PHE A 471 -4.92 -14.13 1.64
C PHE A 471 -3.89 -13.76 0.59
N ILE A 472 -3.45 -12.51 0.58
CA ILE A 472 -2.40 -12.00 -0.31
C ILE A 472 -1.32 -11.37 0.56
N GLN A 473 -0.11 -11.97 0.59
CA GLN A 473 0.95 -11.49 1.47
C GLN A 473 2.26 -11.27 0.72
N GLY A 474 3.00 -10.25 1.13
CA GLY A 474 4.24 -9.83 0.47
C GLY A 474 5.47 -10.57 1.00
N THR A 475 6.31 -11.11 0.09
CA THR A 475 7.58 -11.75 0.47
C THR A 475 8.66 -10.77 0.91
N VAL A 476 8.47 -9.48 0.69
CA VAL A 476 9.39 -8.41 1.12
C VAL A 476 8.71 -7.44 2.11
N ASP A 477 7.71 -7.93 2.83
CA ASP A 477 7.00 -7.13 3.84
C ASP A 477 7.80 -7.05 5.14
N ILE A 478 8.32 -5.87 5.44
CA ILE A 478 9.12 -5.59 6.66
C ILE A 478 8.27 -5.18 7.87
N LEU A 479 6.98 -4.92 7.65
CA LEU A 479 6.02 -4.54 8.70
C LEU A 479 5.16 -5.73 9.12
N PHE A 480 4.47 -6.36 8.18
CA PHE A 480 3.59 -7.53 8.37
C PHE A 480 4.17 -8.73 7.62
N GLU A 481 4.95 -9.52 8.33
CA GLU A 481 5.71 -10.64 7.76
C GLU A 481 4.78 -11.74 7.20
N LEU A 482 5.30 -12.61 6.33
CA LEU A 482 4.51 -13.64 5.63
C LEU A 482 3.72 -14.55 6.57
N ASP A 483 4.28 -14.86 7.74
CA ASP A 483 3.68 -15.70 8.75
C ASP A 483 2.32 -15.16 9.27
N ALA A 484 2.13 -13.83 9.28
CA ALA A 484 0.86 -13.23 9.71
C ALA A 484 -0.34 -13.76 8.91
N ALA A 485 -0.21 -13.88 7.58
CA ALA A 485 -1.26 -14.45 6.73
C ALA A 485 -1.46 -15.93 7.00
N SER A 486 -0.37 -16.71 7.15
CA SER A 486 -0.41 -18.14 7.42
C SER A 486 -1.09 -18.43 8.78
N VAL A 487 -0.75 -17.67 9.82
CA VAL A 487 -1.35 -17.80 11.14
C VAL A 487 -2.85 -17.46 11.10
N ASN A 488 -3.24 -16.39 10.44
CA ASN A 488 -4.66 -16.03 10.30
C ASN A 488 -5.45 -17.11 9.56
N ALA A 489 -4.91 -17.63 8.46
CA ALA A 489 -5.52 -18.70 7.68
C ALA A 489 -5.67 -19.99 8.51
N GLN A 490 -4.63 -20.36 9.25
CA GLN A 490 -4.66 -21.52 10.14
C GLN A 490 -5.73 -21.36 11.24
N LEU A 491 -5.78 -20.19 11.90
CA LEU A 491 -6.76 -19.92 12.96
C LEU A 491 -8.21 -20.00 12.45
N ILE A 492 -8.48 -19.58 11.21
CA ILE A 492 -9.80 -19.74 10.58
C ILE A 492 -10.10 -21.22 10.39
N LEU A 493 -9.19 -21.99 9.80
CA LEU A 493 -9.40 -23.40 9.48
C LEU A 493 -9.47 -24.29 10.71
N ASP A 494 -8.74 -23.98 11.78
CA ASP A 494 -8.79 -24.71 13.05
C ASP A 494 -10.19 -24.68 13.69
N GLN A 495 -10.93 -23.61 13.50
CA GLN A 495 -12.28 -23.43 14.01
C GLN A 495 -13.36 -23.76 12.97
N ASN A 496 -13.10 -23.43 11.72
CA ASN A 496 -14.03 -23.58 10.61
C ASN A 496 -13.37 -24.30 9.42
N PRO A 497 -13.10 -25.61 9.50
CA PRO A 497 -12.31 -26.35 8.50
C PRO A 497 -12.96 -26.46 7.11
N THR A 498 -14.20 -26.04 6.98
CA THR A 498 -14.94 -26.04 5.69
C THR A 498 -14.96 -24.69 5.00
N VAL A 499 -14.44 -23.64 5.64
CA VAL A 499 -14.33 -22.32 5.02
C VAL A 499 -13.28 -22.37 3.92
N PRO A 500 -13.61 -21.94 2.69
CA PRO A 500 -12.60 -21.84 1.64
C PRO A 500 -11.52 -20.82 2.00
N VAL A 501 -10.26 -21.27 2.03
CA VAL A 501 -9.09 -20.43 2.29
C VAL A 501 -8.04 -20.71 1.23
N LYS A 502 -7.50 -19.64 0.62
CA LYS A 502 -6.38 -19.71 -0.33
C LYS A 502 -5.38 -18.62 -0.03
N THR A 503 -4.11 -18.85 -0.41
CA THR A 503 -3.00 -17.97 -0.08
C THR A 503 -2.16 -17.66 -1.31
N ILE A 504 -1.71 -16.44 -1.43
CA ILE A 504 -0.79 -15.94 -2.48
C ILE A 504 0.36 -15.22 -1.81
N TRP A 505 1.60 -15.64 -2.11
CA TRP A 505 2.80 -14.90 -1.74
C TRP A 505 3.41 -14.24 -2.98
N PHE A 506 3.66 -12.93 -2.92
CA PHE A 506 4.15 -12.14 -4.05
C PHE A 506 5.30 -11.23 -3.65
N CYS A 507 6.12 -10.80 -4.62
CA CYS A 507 7.16 -9.80 -4.36
C CYS A 507 6.54 -8.43 -4.16
N GLY A 508 6.35 -8.05 -2.92
CA GLY A 508 5.69 -6.81 -2.50
C GLY A 508 5.47 -6.79 -1.00
N GLY A 509 4.59 -5.93 -0.51
CA GLY A 509 4.33 -5.68 0.90
C GLY A 509 4.80 -4.28 1.31
N HIS A 510 5.10 -4.06 2.59
CA HIS A 510 5.63 -2.79 3.11
C HIS A 510 7.14 -2.63 2.89
N GLY A 511 7.77 -3.48 2.09
CA GLY A 511 9.14 -3.37 1.63
C GLY A 511 9.19 -3.18 0.11
N VAL A 512 10.40 -2.97 -0.43
CA VAL A 512 10.61 -2.70 -1.87
C VAL A 512 10.92 -3.98 -2.61
N CYS A 513 10.09 -4.34 -3.58
CA CYS A 513 10.39 -5.40 -4.53
C CYS A 513 11.43 -4.93 -5.55
N LEU A 514 12.56 -5.64 -5.65
CA LEU A 514 13.66 -5.30 -6.55
C LEU A 514 13.57 -6.00 -7.93
N LEU A 515 12.51 -6.77 -8.18
CA LEU A 515 12.26 -7.38 -9.46
C LEU A 515 11.98 -6.31 -10.55
N PRO A 516 12.28 -6.59 -11.83
CA PRO A 516 11.87 -5.72 -12.93
C PRO A 516 10.36 -5.44 -12.91
N GLN A 517 9.97 -4.21 -13.23
CA GLN A 517 8.55 -3.78 -13.23
C GLN A 517 7.64 -4.72 -14.03
N SER A 518 8.11 -5.22 -15.18
CA SER A 518 7.33 -6.16 -16.00
C SER A 518 7.03 -7.49 -15.30
N GLN A 519 7.89 -7.94 -14.39
CA GLN A 519 7.65 -9.14 -13.58
C GLN A 519 6.68 -8.84 -12.43
N GLN A 520 6.82 -7.68 -11.81
CA GLN A 520 5.86 -7.20 -10.81
C GLN A 520 4.44 -7.08 -11.41
N GLU A 521 4.33 -6.50 -12.61
CA GLU A 521 3.06 -6.41 -13.36
C GLU A 521 2.44 -7.79 -13.66
N GLN A 522 3.26 -8.80 -13.97
CA GLN A 522 2.77 -10.17 -14.17
C GLN A 522 2.17 -10.76 -12.89
N GLN A 523 2.85 -10.60 -11.76
CA GLN A 523 2.35 -11.03 -10.46
C GLN A 523 1.05 -10.29 -10.10
N GLY A 524 1.01 -8.98 -10.27
CA GLY A 524 -0.16 -8.15 -10.05
C GLY A 524 -1.36 -8.56 -10.91
N ASN A 525 -1.16 -8.94 -12.17
CA ASN A 525 -2.22 -9.45 -13.04
C ASN A 525 -2.83 -10.76 -12.51
N VAL A 526 -2.01 -11.67 -12.00
CA VAL A 526 -2.51 -12.95 -11.39
C VAL A 526 -3.30 -12.63 -10.12
N ILE A 527 -2.78 -11.78 -9.24
CA ILE A 527 -3.45 -11.36 -8.01
C ILE A 527 -4.82 -10.76 -8.33
N MET A 528 -4.88 -9.82 -9.27
CA MET A 528 -6.14 -9.19 -9.67
C MET A 528 -7.12 -10.20 -10.26
N SER A 529 -6.64 -11.06 -11.13
CA SER A 529 -7.49 -12.11 -11.71
C SER A 529 -8.09 -13.02 -10.64
N ASN A 530 -7.27 -13.47 -9.68
CA ASN A 530 -7.72 -14.34 -8.61
C ASN A 530 -8.68 -13.60 -7.65
N THR A 531 -8.42 -12.33 -7.35
CA THR A 531 -9.32 -11.49 -6.55
C THR A 531 -10.69 -11.36 -7.20
N LEU A 532 -10.74 -11.07 -8.50
CA LEU A 532 -12.00 -10.95 -9.22
C LEU A 532 -12.76 -12.28 -9.30
N GLN A 533 -12.06 -13.39 -9.55
CA GLN A 533 -12.66 -14.73 -9.54
C GLN A 533 -13.20 -15.12 -8.17
N TRP A 534 -12.48 -14.72 -7.09
CA TRP A 534 -12.90 -14.95 -5.71
C TRP A 534 -14.21 -14.22 -5.38
N LEU A 535 -14.26 -12.93 -5.70
CA LEU A 535 -15.47 -12.12 -5.51
C LEU A 535 -16.62 -12.60 -6.41
N ASP A 536 -16.34 -12.94 -7.66
CA ASP A 536 -17.35 -13.47 -8.59
C ASP A 536 -17.97 -14.77 -8.06
N ALA A 537 -17.13 -15.65 -7.48
CA ALA A 537 -17.61 -16.91 -6.92
C ALA A 537 -18.47 -16.73 -5.67
N TYR A 538 -17.99 -15.97 -4.71
CA TYR A 538 -18.57 -15.96 -3.35
C TYR A 538 -19.53 -14.80 -3.10
N VAL A 539 -19.36 -13.68 -3.83
CA VAL A 539 -20.25 -12.52 -3.69
C VAL A 539 -21.29 -12.47 -4.82
N ALA A 540 -20.89 -12.77 -6.07
CA ALA A 540 -21.81 -12.79 -7.19
C ALA A 540 -22.46 -14.18 -7.44
N GLY A 541 -22.00 -15.24 -6.77
CA GLY A 541 -22.59 -16.58 -6.79
C GLY A 541 -22.13 -17.50 -7.92
N ASN A 542 -21.07 -17.13 -8.68
CA ASN A 542 -20.51 -17.94 -9.77
C ASN A 542 -19.46 -18.93 -9.24
N THR A 543 -19.84 -19.87 -8.41
CA THR A 543 -18.95 -20.73 -7.62
C THR A 543 -17.88 -21.48 -8.40
N GLY A 544 -18.09 -21.78 -9.71
CA GLY A 544 -17.06 -22.38 -10.56
C GLY A 544 -15.88 -21.46 -10.92
N ALA A 545 -15.95 -20.17 -10.63
CA ALA A 545 -14.89 -19.22 -10.96
C ALA A 545 -13.58 -19.47 -10.18
N VAL A 546 -13.64 -20.09 -9.01
CA VAL A 546 -12.48 -20.37 -8.13
C VAL A 546 -11.82 -21.73 -8.34
N ASP A 547 -12.36 -22.60 -9.22
CA ASP A 547 -11.83 -23.94 -9.43
C ASP A 547 -10.39 -23.95 -9.97
N SER A 548 -10.01 -22.88 -10.67
CA SER A 548 -8.68 -22.73 -11.25
C SER A 548 -7.66 -22.07 -10.28
N ILE A 549 -8.08 -21.56 -9.11
CA ILE A 549 -7.19 -20.94 -8.16
C ILE A 549 -6.59 -22.04 -7.26
N PRO A 550 -5.26 -22.28 -7.27
CA PRO A 550 -4.61 -23.20 -6.34
C PRO A 550 -4.83 -22.83 -4.87
N VAL A 551 -4.64 -23.77 -3.96
CA VAL A 551 -4.72 -23.49 -2.51
C VAL A 551 -3.62 -22.54 -2.07
N PHE A 552 -2.41 -22.75 -2.60
CA PHE A 552 -1.27 -21.89 -2.37
C PHE A 552 -0.56 -21.56 -3.68
N GLN A 553 -0.17 -20.28 -3.83
CA GLN A 553 0.58 -19.75 -4.97
C GLN A 553 1.72 -18.89 -4.47
N TRP A 554 2.91 -19.01 -5.07
CA TRP A 554 4.03 -18.14 -4.71
C TRP A 554 4.99 -17.91 -5.86
N TRP A 555 5.80 -16.89 -5.74
CA TRP A 555 6.94 -16.60 -6.61
C TRP A 555 8.22 -16.60 -5.79
N ASP A 556 9.28 -17.14 -6.38
CA ASP A 556 10.61 -17.09 -5.79
C ASP A 556 11.35 -15.76 -6.11
N GLN A 557 12.62 -15.67 -5.69
CA GLN A 557 13.48 -14.51 -5.89
C GLN A 557 13.71 -14.13 -7.36
N THR A 558 13.41 -15.01 -8.32
CA THR A 558 13.53 -14.76 -9.78
C THR A 558 12.19 -14.47 -10.45
N SER A 559 11.11 -14.41 -9.69
CA SER A 559 9.73 -14.33 -10.18
C SER A 559 9.28 -15.59 -10.94
N THR A 560 9.83 -16.74 -10.61
CA THR A 560 9.30 -18.02 -11.10
C THR A 560 8.08 -18.40 -10.26
N TYR A 561 6.97 -18.67 -10.94
CA TYR A 561 5.70 -19.02 -10.33
C TYR A 561 5.62 -20.50 -9.93
N TYR A 562 5.11 -20.75 -8.74
CA TYR A 562 4.81 -22.07 -8.20
C TYR A 562 3.40 -22.12 -7.63
N SER A 563 2.86 -23.33 -7.51
CA SER A 563 1.57 -23.55 -6.88
C SER A 563 1.49 -24.92 -6.21
N SER A 564 0.61 -25.02 -5.21
CA SER A 564 0.36 -26.25 -4.46
C SER A 564 -1.13 -26.37 -4.11
N ASP A 565 -1.60 -27.62 -4.01
CA ASP A 565 -2.91 -27.94 -3.45
C ASP A 565 -2.90 -28.04 -1.92
N LEU A 566 -1.73 -27.81 -1.29
CA LEU A 566 -1.54 -27.75 0.14
C LEU A 566 -1.26 -26.30 0.54
N ALA A 567 -1.77 -25.87 1.69
CA ALA A 567 -1.45 -24.56 2.27
C ALA A 567 0.00 -24.50 2.74
N PRO A 568 0.64 -23.31 2.82
CA PRO A 568 2.04 -23.17 3.25
C PRO A 568 2.28 -23.65 4.70
N PHE A 569 1.24 -23.67 5.52
CA PHE A 569 1.27 -24.16 6.91
C PHE A 569 0.78 -25.62 7.06
N ASP A 570 0.42 -26.32 5.97
CA ASP A 570 0.08 -27.74 6.03
C ASP A 570 1.36 -28.54 6.35
N PRO A 571 1.35 -29.43 7.35
CA PRO A 571 2.52 -30.26 7.69
C PRO A 571 3.06 -31.10 6.52
N ALA A 572 2.23 -31.41 5.52
CA ALA A 572 2.64 -32.15 4.34
C ALA A 572 3.23 -31.28 3.22
N PHE A 573 3.14 -29.95 3.33
CA PHE A 573 3.68 -29.03 2.32
C PHE A 573 5.21 -29.05 2.30
N ASN A 574 5.84 -29.09 3.47
CA ASN A 574 7.29 -29.20 3.60
C ASN A 574 7.75 -30.64 3.86
N ASN A 575 8.97 -30.94 3.45
CA ASN A 575 9.61 -32.20 3.79
C ASN A 575 9.69 -32.36 5.31
N PRO A 576 9.40 -33.54 5.87
CA PRO A 576 9.45 -33.78 7.31
C PRO A 576 10.86 -33.65 7.90
N GLU A 577 11.87 -33.77 7.06
CA GLU A 577 13.27 -33.59 7.44
C GLU A 577 13.82 -32.32 6.76
N PRO A 578 14.00 -31.20 7.48
CA PRO A 578 14.59 -29.99 6.96
C PRO A 578 16.06 -30.18 6.63
N LEU A 579 16.63 -29.33 5.78
CA LEU A 579 18.08 -29.26 5.61
C LEU A 579 18.71 -28.59 6.83
N VAL A 580 19.69 -29.27 7.45
CA VAL A 580 20.31 -28.82 8.70
C VAL A 580 21.76 -28.38 8.43
N TYR A 581 22.05 -27.13 8.81
CA TYR A 581 23.39 -26.55 8.75
C TYR A 581 23.88 -26.22 10.16
N ARG A 582 25.21 -26.40 10.39
CA ARG A 582 25.84 -26.21 11.70
C ARG A 582 27.11 -25.38 11.56
N GLY A 583 27.35 -24.50 12.54
CA GLY A 583 28.51 -23.63 12.61
C GLY A 583 29.05 -23.49 14.03
N ASP A 584 30.33 -23.21 14.13
CA ASP A 584 31.01 -23.06 15.42
C ASP A 584 30.64 -21.74 16.14
N GLY A 585 30.10 -20.77 15.40
CA GLY A 585 29.77 -19.45 15.95
C GLY A 585 30.92 -18.46 15.89
N GLY A 586 31.02 -17.56 16.88
CA GLY A 586 32.05 -16.53 16.97
C GLY A 586 31.68 -15.38 17.91
N GLY A 587 32.62 -14.48 18.10
CA GLY A 587 32.42 -13.28 18.91
C GLY A 587 31.61 -12.22 18.15
N LEU A 588 30.64 -11.59 18.81
CA LEU A 588 29.82 -10.49 18.29
C LEU A 588 29.92 -9.27 19.22
N LEU A 589 30.36 -8.14 18.67
CA LEU A 589 30.39 -6.87 19.38
C LEU A 589 29.05 -6.15 19.20
N LEU A 590 28.38 -5.84 20.29
CA LEU A 590 27.07 -5.19 20.28
C LEU A 590 27.23 -3.67 20.37
N VAL A 591 27.07 -3.01 19.24
CA VAL A 591 27.13 -1.55 19.10
C VAL A 591 26.02 -1.04 18.19
N PRO A 592 25.40 0.11 18.51
CA PRO A 592 24.34 0.66 17.67
C PRO A 592 24.88 1.00 16.29
N LEU A 593 24.13 0.64 15.24
CA LEU A 593 24.33 1.03 13.83
C LEU A 593 25.68 0.66 13.19
N LEU A 594 26.66 0.18 13.95
CA LEU A 594 27.99 -0.08 13.41
C LEU A 594 28.08 -1.49 12.80
N GLY A 595 28.06 -1.56 11.48
CA GLY A 595 28.20 -2.80 10.72
C GLY A 595 27.01 -3.76 10.84
N GLY A 596 25.85 -3.28 11.28
CA GLY A 596 24.60 -4.03 11.34
C GLY A 596 23.89 -4.14 9.99
N SER A 597 22.65 -4.62 10.00
CA SER A 597 21.77 -4.72 8.82
C SER A 597 21.09 -3.40 8.51
N GLY A 598 21.15 -2.96 7.24
CA GLY A 598 20.60 -1.68 6.77
C GLY A 598 21.49 -0.47 7.05
N PRO A 599 21.25 0.66 6.38
CA PRO A 599 20.29 0.83 5.30
C PRO A 599 20.69 0.06 4.03
N SER A 600 19.69 -0.44 3.29
CA SER A 600 19.95 -1.11 2.03
C SER A 600 20.36 -0.09 0.96
N GLN A 601 21.52 -0.30 0.34
CA GLN A 601 21.96 0.51 -0.81
C GLN A 601 21.45 -0.04 -2.15
N ALA A 602 20.93 -1.25 -2.17
CA ALA A 602 20.41 -1.91 -3.36
C ALA A 602 18.96 -1.51 -3.69
N ALA A 603 18.25 -0.91 -2.74
CA ALA A 603 16.91 -0.42 -2.98
C ALA A 603 16.95 0.75 -3.97
N VAL A 604 16.58 0.49 -5.21
CA VAL A 604 16.41 1.54 -6.23
C VAL A 604 15.19 2.36 -5.83
N PRO A 605 15.31 3.67 -5.64
CA PRO A 605 14.14 4.50 -5.38
C PRO A 605 13.14 4.32 -6.53
N PRO A 606 11.83 4.26 -6.26
CA PRO A 606 10.82 4.25 -7.30
C PRO A 606 10.98 5.48 -8.21
N ALA A 607 10.49 5.40 -9.43
CA ALA A 607 10.59 6.48 -10.42
C ALA A 607 10.06 7.83 -9.91
N SER A 608 9.19 7.81 -8.89
CA SER A 608 8.68 8.98 -8.17
C SER A 608 8.74 8.70 -6.66
N PRO A 609 9.91 8.84 -6.01
CA PRO A 609 10.06 8.50 -4.61
C PRO A 609 9.21 9.42 -3.73
N THR A 610 8.40 8.82 -2.86
CA THR A 610 7.76 9.51 -1.74
C THR A 610 8.67 9.45 -0.51
N VAL A 611 8.38 10.26 0.52
CA VAL A 611 9.10 10.19 1.80
C VAL A 611 8.96 8.79 2.41
N PHE A 612 7.77 8.18 2.33
CA PHE A 612 7.50 6.84 2.86
C PHE A 612 8.19 5.74 2.08
N SER A 613 8.10 5.72 0.75
CA SER A 613 8.78 4.70 -0.05
C SER A 613 10.30 4.75 0.14
N THR A 614 10.86 5.95 0.28
CA THR A 614 12.28 6.13 0.58
C THR A 614 12.62 5.60 1.98
N ALA A 615 11.78 5.87 2.98
CA ALA A 615 11.98 5.42 4.35
C ALA A 615 11.89 3.87 4.45
N PHE A 616 10.86 3.26 3.90
CA PHE A 616 10.73 1.80 3.88
C PHE A 616 11.85 1.12 3.08
N SER A 617 12.30 1.72 1.99
CA SER A 617 13.48 1.26 1.25
C SER A 617 14.74 1.25 2.12
N LEU A 618 14.99 2.32 2.87
CA LEU A 618 16.11 2.40 3.80
C LEU A 618 16.01 1.37 4.93
N ALA A 619 14.82 1.04 5.40
CA ALA A 619 14.58 0.05 6.45
C ALA A 619 14.81 -1.40 5.99
N SER A 620 14.91 -1.66 4.69
CA SER A 620 15.20 -2.99 4.15
C SER A 620 16.54 -3.53 4.65
N GLY A 621 16.62 -4.85 4.88
CA GLY A 621 17.83 -5.54 5.30
C GLY A 621 18.95 -5.40 4.27
N SER A 622 20.19 -5.38 4.76
CA SER A 622 21.41 -5.46 3.94
C SER A 622 22.47 -6.35 4.59
N PRO A 623 23.44 -6.88 3.84
CA PRO A 623 24.52 -7.67 4.42
C PRO A 623 25.24 -6.91 5.53
N ALA A 624 25.39 -7.54 6.68
CA ALA A 624 26.00 -6.96 7.87
C ALA A 624 27.49 -7.25 7.91
N ALA A 625 28.31 -6.21 8.17
CA ALA A 625 29.76 -6.36 8.31
C ALA A 625 30.16 -6.87 9.71
N ASN A 626 29.34 -6.57 10.74
CA ASN A 626 29.52 -7.06 12.11
C ASN A 626 28.51 -8.17 12.37
N ALA A 627 28.84 -9.38 11.95
CA ALA A 627 27.98 -10.54 12.07
C ALA A 627 28.77 -11.84 12.30
N VAL A 628 28.15 -12.79 12.96
CA VAL A 628 28.56 -14.21 12.94
C VAL A 628 27.89 -14.85 11.74
N ASN A 629 28.66 -15.46 10.87
CA ASN A 629 28.21 -16.01 9.59
C ASN A 629 28.22 -17.56 9.63
N LEU A 630 27.22 -18.16 8.96
CA LEU A 630 27.13 -19.57 8.63
C LEU A 630 26.82 -19.73 7.14
N ASP A 631 27.72 -20.31 6.39
CA ASP A 631 27.54 -20.56 4.96
C ASP A 631 26.61 -21.74 4.72
N ILE A 632 25.72 -21.59 3.75
CA ILE A 632 24.64 -22.53 3.43
C ILE A 632 24.77 -22.88 1.95
N THR A 633 24.92 -24.16 1.65
CA THR A 633 24.93 -24.68 0.28
C THR A 633 23.89 -25.79 0.20
N ALA A 634 22.80 -25.53 -0.49
CA ALA A 634 21.74 -26.50 -0.72
C ALA A 634 21.86 -27.12 -2.13
N PRO A 635 21.34 -28.33 -2.35
CA PRO A 635 21.34 -28.96 -3.67
C PRO A 635 20.56 -28.12 -4.71
N THR A 636 21.06 -28.14 -5.95
CA THR A 636 20.33 -27.53 -7.08
C THR A 636 18.92 -28.12 -7.20
N GLY A 637 17.92 -27.27 -7.40
CA GLY A 637 16.50 -27.65 -7.46
C GLY A 637 15.80 -27.59 -6.09
N THR A 638 16.52 -27.33 -5.00
CA THR A 638 15.89 -27.14 -3.68
C THR A 638 15.01 -25.90 -3.70
N GLN A 639 13.76 -26.07 -3.31
CA GLN A 639 12.81 -24.98 -3.06
C GLN A 639 12.64 -24.82 -1.56
N VAL A 640 12.89 -23.62 -1.05
CA VAL A 640 12.67 -23.21 0.32
C VAL A 640 11.41 -22.34 0.35
N ALA A 641 10.39 -22.75 1.07
CA ALA A 641 9.20 -21.93 1.31
C ALA A 641 8.72 -22.18 2.74
N GLY A 642 8.71 -21.13 3.55
CA GLY A 642 8.36 -21.20 4.97
C GLY A 642 9.45 -20.64 5.88
N ALA A 643 9.27 -20.81 7.19
CA ALA A 643 10.09 -20.25 8.24
C ALA A 643 11.32 -21.12 8.56
N PRO A 644 12.56 -20.63 8.38
CA PRO A 644 13.75 -21.30 8.90
C PRO A 644 13.76 -21.31 10.44
N THR A 645 14.24 -22.38 11.05
CA THR A 645 14.45 -22.43 12.51
C THR A 645 15.93 -22.23 12.83
N LEU A 646 16.20 -21.23 13.66
CA LEU A 646 17.56 -20.89 14.13
C LEU A 646 17.68 -21.21 15.61
N SER A 647 18.74 -21.95 15.97
CA SER A 647 19.14 -22.11 17.37
C SER A 647 20.64 -21.88 17.53
N PHE A 648 21.04 -21.32 18.68
CA PHE A 648 22.45 -21.16 19.07
C PHE A 648 22.60 -21.02 20.57
N THR A 649 23.80 -21.40 21.07
CA THR A 649 24.23 -21.15 22.43
C THR A 649 25.06 -19.89 22.50
N TYR A 650 24.88 -19.08 23.55
CA TYR A 650 25.65 -17.85 23.70
C TYR A 650 25.95 -17.51 25.15
N ARG A 651 27.01 -16.69 25.32
CA ARG A 651 27.35 -16.08 26.61
C ARG A 651 27.77 -14.63 26.35
N GLY A 652 27.27 -13.68 27.12
CA GLY A 652 27.61 -12.27 26.90
C GLY A 652 27.31 -11.36 28.07
N LEU A 653 27.83 -10.14 27.99
CA LEU A 653 27.57 -9.05 28.92
C LEU A 653 27.16 -7.78 28.15
N GLY A 654 26.12 -7.14 28.58
CA GLY A 654 25.68 -5.90 27.92
C GLY A 654 24.29 -5.45 28.28
N THR A 655 23.81 -4.45 27.55
CA THR A 655 22.47 -3.87 27.71
C THR A 655 21.53 -4.26 26.58
N SER A 656 22.03 -4.87 25.50
CA SER A 656 21.18 -5.34 24.41
C SER A 656 20.21 -6.42 24.88
N ARG A 657 18.97 -6.36 24.41
CA ARG A 657 17.95 -7.39 24.66
C ARG A 657 17.68 -8.25 23.43
N ALA A 658 18.28 -7.91 22.29
CA ALA A 658 18.16 -8.65 21.05
C ALA A 658 19.44 -8.61 20.24
N VAL A 659 19.63 -9.62 19.40
CA VAL A 659 20.47 -9.66 18.20
C VAL A 659 19.54 -9.95 17.01
N TYR A 660 20.09 -9.92 15.80
CA TYR A 660 19.26 -9.97 14.59
C TYR A 660 19.76 -11.04 13.65
N ALA A 661 18.83 -11.85 13.12
CA ALA A 661 19.15 -12.91 12.17
C ALA A 661 18.59 -12.61 10.80
N GLN A 662 19.37 -12.87 9.75
CA GLN A 662 18.95 -12.70 8.35
C GLN A 662 19.63 -13.71 7.45
N LEU A 663 19.01 -14.00 6.30
CA LEU A 663 19.59 -14.83 5.23
C LEU A 663 20.01 -13.93 4.07
N VAL A 664 21.26 -14.01 3.67
CA VAL A 664 21.80 -13.25 2.53
C VAL A 664 21.94 -14.18 1.35
N ASP A 665 21.37 -13.83 0.22
CA ASP A 665 21.66 -14.45 -1.07
C ASP A 665 23.01 -13.96 -1.58
N ASN A 666 23.99 -14.87 -1.65
CA ASN A 666 25.37 -14.53 -2.03
C ASN A 666 25.51 -14.17 -3.51
N ALA A 667 24.58 -14.60 -4.36
CA ALA A 667 24.60 -14.28 -5.77
C ALA A 667 24.23 -12.81 -6.05
N THR A 668 23.26 -12.29 -5.28
CA THR A 668 22.75 -10.91 -5.45
C THR A 668 23.27 -9.94 -4.38
N GLY A 669 23.75 -10.45 -3.24
CA GLY A 669 24.09 -9.65 -2.06
C GLY A 669 22.86 -9.06 -1.37
N GLN A 670 21.68 -9.62 -1.58
CA GLN A 670 20.43 -9.15 -0.98
C GLN A 670 20.02 -10.02 0.21
N VAL A 671 19.36 -9.43 1.18
CA VAL A 671 18.71 -10.16 2.28
C VAL A 671 17.39 -10.71 1.76
N LEU A 672 17.15 -12.01 1.97
CA LEU A 672 15.90 -12.65 1.58
C LEU A 672 14.72 -11.99 2.28
N GLY A 673 13.70 -11.66 1.51
CA GLY A 673 12.52 -10.98 2.03
C GLY A 673 12.76 -9.54 2.53
N ASN A 674 13.98 -8.99 2.41
CA ASN A 674 14.40 -7.73 3.05
C ASN A 674 14.18 -7.73 4.57
N VAL A 675 13.85 -8.87 5.17
CA VAL A 675 13.41 -9.01 6.56
C VAL A 675 14.57 -9.44 7.47
N VAL A 676 14.57 -8.86 8.65
CA VAL A 676 15.52 -9.16 9.71
C VAL A 676 14.76 -9.60 10.94
N THR A 677 14.96 -10.86 11.36
CA THR A 677 14.28 -11.43 12.53
C THR A 677 14.97 -10.99 13.83
N SER A 678 14.21 -10.45 14.77
CA SER A 678 14.70 -10.12 16.12
C SER A 678 14.82 -11.37 16.98
N VAL A 679 16.00 -11.61 17.52
CA VAL A 679 16.33 -12.77 18.38
C VAL A 679 16.55 -12.27 19.81
N PRO A 680 15.70 -12.62 20.78
CA PRO A 680 15.84 -12.16 22.15
C PRO A 680 17.07 -12.77 22.85
N VAL A 681 17.83 -11.94 23.58
CA VAL A 681 19.01 -12.37 24.34
C VAL A 681 19.02 -11.79 25.75
N ILE A 682 19.65 -12.53 26.68
CA ILE A 682 19.92 -12.14 28.06
C ILE A 682 21.44 -12.08 28.24
N LEU A 683 21.97 -10.90 28.52
CA LEU A 683 23.42 -10.65 28.61
C LEU A 683 23.85 -10.44 30.06
N ASP A 684 23.69 -11.47 30.87
CA ASP A 684 23.99 -11.49 32.32
C ASP A 684 25.36 -12.17 32.67
N GLY A 685 26.09 -12.61 31.64
CA GLY A 685 27.37 -13.34 31.77
C GLY A 685 27.21 -14.85 31.94
N ALA A 686 25.97 -15.36 32.09
CA ALA A 686 25.72 -16.79 32.06
C ALA A 686 25.60 -17.31 30.62
N GLN A 687 25.66 -18.64 30.47
CA GLN A 687 25.39 -19.29 29.19
C GLN A 687 23.88 -19.50 29.02
N HIS A 688 23.40 -19.15 27.86
CA HIS A 688 22.00 -19.31 27.44
C HIS A 688 21.96 -20.00 26.08
N THR A 689 20.81 -20.60 25.76
CA THR A 689 20.47 -21.13 24.44
C THR A 689 19.17 -20.50 24.00
N VAL A 690 19.10 -20.12 22.73
CA VAL A 690 17.90 -19.61 22.10
C VAL A 690 17.56 -20.48 20.89
N GLU A 691 16.26 -20.67 20.67
CA GLU A 691 15.68 -21.27 19.46
C GLU A 691 14.50 -20.42 19.04
N ILE A 692 14.47 -20.02 17.76
CA ILE A 692 13.41 -19.21 17.20
C ILE A 692 13.05 -19.67 15.78
N SER A 693 11.81 -19.37 15.38
CA SER A 693 11.40 -19.35 14.00
C SER A 693 11.82 -17.99 13.40
N MET A 694 12.52 -18.00 12.28
CA MET A 694 12.82 -16.80 11.52
C MET A 694 11.59 -16.44 10.65
N ALA A 695 11.62 -15.23 10.06
CA ALA A 695 10.62 -14.84 9.07
C ALA A 695 10.55 -15.84 7.91
N ASP A 696 9.34 -16.09 7.41
CA ASP A 696 9.12 -16.92 6.22
C ASP A 696 9.88 -16.39 5.00
N VAL A 697 10.40 -17.28 4.18
CA VAL A 697 11.10 -16.96 2.94
C VAL A 697 10.59 -17.83 1.78
N ALA A 698 10.75 -17.34 0.56
CA ALA A 698 10.56 -18.09 -0.66
C ALA A 698 11.83 -17.97 -1.53
N TYR A 699 12.51 -19.11 -1.75
CA TYR A 699 13.79 -19.12 -2.46
C TYR A 699 14.00 -20.45 -3.20
N THR A 700 14.57 -20.40 -4.41
CA THR A 700 14.89 -21.58 -5.21
C THR A 700 16.38 -21.59 -5.56
N VAL A 701 17.04 -22.74 -5.36
CA VAL A 701 18.44 -22.96 -5.74
C VAL A 701 18.51 -23.44 -7.18
N TYR A 702 18.92 -22.59 -8.09
CA TYR A 702 19.02 -22.91 -9.52
C TYR A 702 20.37 -23.47 -9.93
N GLY A 703 21.42 -23.21 -9.17
CA GLY A 703 22.76 -23.64 -9.51
C GLY A 703 23.71 -23.74 -8.31
N PRO A 704 24.93 -24.26 -8.51
CA PRO A 704 25.90 -24.43 -7.44
C PRO A 704 26.47 -23.10 -6.89
N THR A 705 26.21 -22.00 -7.56
CA THR A 705 26.59 -20.62 -7.13
C THR A 705 25.52 -19.96 -6.27
N ASP A 706 24.31 -20.52 -6.24
CA ASP A 706 23.19 -20.00 -5.46
C ASP A 706 23.32 -20.50 -4.02
N THR A 707 24.15 -19.80 -3.27
CA THR A 707 24.43 -20.07 -1.87
C THR A 707 23.87 -18.97 -0.99
N LEU A 708 23.54 -19.33 0.24
CA LEU A 708 23.07 -18.37 1.24
C LEU A 708 24.09 -18.23 2.35
N THR A 709 24.06 -17.12 3.06
CA THR A 709 24.77 -16.93 4.32
C THR A 709 23.76 -16.52 5.40
N LEU A 710 23.64 -17.32 6.46
CA LEU A 710 23.01 -16.86 7.69
C LEU A 710 23.93 -15.86 8.37
N GLN A 711 23.40 -14.70 8.71
CA GLN A 711 24.10 -13.69 9.49
C GLN A 711 23.35 -13.45 10.82
N ILE A 712 24.08 -13.55 11.94
CA ILE A 712 23.62 -13.11 13.26
C ILE A 712 24.36 -11.81 13.55
N THR A 713 23.64 -10.67 13.55
CA THR A 713 24.25 -9.33 13.65
C THR A 713 23.79 -8.55 14.88
N SER A 714 24.55 -7.53 15.24
CA SER A 714 24.35 -6.75 16.47
C SER A 714 23.22 -5.76 16.40
N SER A 715 22.88 -5.25 15.22
CA SER A 715 21.88 -4.20 15.03
C SER A 715 21.20 -4.32 13.67
N ALA A 716 19.99 -3.80 13.57
CA ALA A 716 19.23 -3.71 12.34
C ALA A 716 18.45 -2.40 12.30
N LEU A 717 18.36 -1.77 11.14
CA LEU A 717 17.75 -0.45 11.00
C LEU A 717 16.25 -0.42 11.39
N PRO A 718 15.41 -1.43 11.09
CA PRO A 718 14.03 -1.43 11.57
C PRO A 718 13.90 -1.29 13.09
N TYR A 719 14.90 -1.77 13.83
CA TYR A 719 14.96 -1.78 15.30
C TYR A 719 16.01 -0.79 15.82
N LEU A 720 16.02 0.43 15.36
CA LEU A 720 17.01 1.46 15.70
C LEU A 720 17.06 1.74 17.21
N ASN A 721 17.76 0.90 17.96
CA ASN A 721 17.97 1.07 19.38
C ASN A 721 19.36 1.60 19.67
N LEU A 722 19.48 2.84 20.17
CA LEU A 722 20.73 3.51 20.46
C LEU A 722 21.39 3.04 21.78
N PHE A 723 20.72 2.22 22.59
CA PHE A 723 21.19 1.77 23.90
C PHE A 723 21.71 0.34 23.90
N ILE A 724 21.94 -0.25 22.72
CA ILE A 724 22.58 -1.56 22.59
C ILE A 724 24.10 -1.45 22.77
N LEU A 725 24.59 -1.92 23.90
CA LEU A 725 26.03 -2.02 24.16
C LEU A 725 26.34 -3.39 24.77
N GLY A 726 27.47 -3.96 24.40
CA GLY A 726 27.94 -5.22 24.98
C GLY A 726 28.80 -6.04 24.03
N ALA A 727 29.04 -7.26 24.43
CA ALA A 727 29.70 -8.28 23.62
C ALA A 727 29.14 -9.65 24.00
N MET A 728 29.07 -10.55 23.04
CA MET A 728 28.71 -11.94 23.26
C MET A 728 29.57 -12.87 22.41
N ASP A 729 29.72 -14.07 22.90
CA ASP A 729 30.31 -15.19 22.19
C ASP A 729 29.20 -16.19 21.87
N ILE A 730 29.07 -16.54 20.59
CA ILE A 730 28.03 -17.43 20.05
C ILE A 730 28.68 -18.74 19.70
N SER A 731 28.07 -19.87 20.04
CA SER A 731 28.49 -21.21 19.68
C SER A 731 27.32 -22.11 19.29
N ASP A 732 27.62 -23.27 18.72
CA ASP A 732 26.65 -24.31 18.39
C ASP A 732 25.47 -23.79 17.51
N VAL A 733 25.81 -22.97 16.53
CA VAL A 733 24.81 -22.41 15.60
C VAL A 733 24.19 -23.53 14.76
N THR A 734 22.89 -23.65 14.80
CA THR A 734 22.14 -24.61 13.96
C THR A 734 21.04 -23.88 13.23
N LEU A 735 20.99 -24.01 11.91
CA LEU A 735 19.91 -23.55 11.05
C LEU A 735 19.22 -24.74 10.40
N GLN A 736 17.90 -24.77 10.48
CA GLN A 736 17.06 -25.73 9.77
C GLN A 736 16.29 -24.97 8.69
N LEU A 737 16.45 -25.35 7.43
CA LEU A 737 15.72 -24.78 6.29
C LEU A 737 14.55 -25.70 5.92
N PRO A 738 13.31 -25.20 5.93
CA PRO A 738 12.17 -25.94 5.42
C PRO A 738 12.31 -26.05 3.89
N THR A 739 12.04 -27.22 3.35
CA THR A 739 12.07 -27.45 1.90
C THR A 739 10.72 -28.01 1.44
N VAL A 740 10.25 -27.51 0.30
CA VAL A 740 8.98 -27.97 -0.26
C VAL A 740 9.06 -29.46 -0.61
N ALA A 741 8.04 -30.23 -0.22
CA ALA A 741 7.94 -31.65 -0.55
C ALA A 741 7.77 -31.83 -2.07
N SER A 742 8.50 -32.80 -2.65
CA SER A 742 8.54 -33.07 -4.09
C SER A 742 7.32 -33.85 -4.56
#